data_7b767d1dce7f0ea5ed1fb685188d3e7d
#
_entry.id   7b767d1dce7f0ea5ed1fb685188d3e7d
#
_cell.length_a   1.000
_cell.length_b   1.000
_cell.length_c   1.000
_cell.angle_alpha   90.00
_cell.angle_beta   90.00
_cell.angle_gamma   90.00
#
_symmetry.space_group_name_H-M   'P 1'
#
loop_
_entity.id
_entity.type
_entity.pdbx_description
1 polymer ?
#
loop_
_entity_poly.entity_id
_entity_poly.type
_entity_poly.pdbx_seq_one_letter_code
_entity_poly.pdbx_strand_id
1 'polypeptide(L)'
;MFKQRGLALFLILTMLIAPLANFDDYDEEVQLTEFEVSESNTLNGWPDVPSWRIGDRYTYETQFDVQQLIQQANVSASLNTLTGDTVYEVTDIFFINVNNVQTLAYKMEIAGSFTSGNNGATLEGFTGRLNIGYTGEDIIRVRDMAVINSEFTLDVKFRPLNLGFLEQDVAVISFDTSYNPPKEKYDFPLRTGDQWYMEFFASTSVSGSSDFFDPSEFDTAGPENNSWQVTENGIPTEDGQNIGYTGCDDSYKVNEWNVSGVSQGFNWYCPDVRYNSWMRISNAAGFTIDWLLKRYEPADSTGVSATSNPGSRLVEIDIDLERVAVPQDFEQTIAIDYSSPSGTPVANTNLQLRYEMTSTYLNPTTDANGQATELVNSSTVVDTTNASDDFSSNGLIVWDPQEEIIGAATIVIDLSLTPVDLVAQSDAIIVTRVRDGVSSILTKSIGYNALPGDLLSFSIPTQNRGFIASPSTTIDVTTPSGTTITETLPVIPPFGEARVDVDWTVPANEPIGIQTLNIVVDPDDLVTEDTNKTNNVASVEVFIGRTPTAQITVIDEVFTFENVTLDASASFDEDGGDVNCRFSVEKRPGLIENFDTENCIINYNWSDGADWEVTVIVTDDELDTDTIVVTATVFNRAPYLNLSVQESTPVGLMVTADATDSGDIDTISPSGQQVTITWPGLNCEEGTTQ
;
A
#
# COMPACT_ATOMS: atom_id res chain seq x y z
N MET A 1 -36.46 19.14 1.56
CA MET A 1 -35.84 18.51 0.37
C MET A 1 -34.44 19.06 0.09
N PHE A 2 -34.13 20.32 0.35
CA PHE A 2 -32.78 20.90 0.28
C PHE A 2 -31.82 20.41 1.36
N LYS A 3 -32.27 20.24 2.62
CA LYS A 3 -31.44 19.75 3.73
C LYS A 3 -30.87 18.33 3.55
N GLN A 4 -31.54 17.44 2.81
CA GLN A 4 -31.04 16.06 2.59
C GLN A 4 -30.01 15.93 1.48
N ARG A 5 -29.90 16.90 0.57
CA ARG A 5 -28.95 16.86 -0.56
C ARG A 5 -27.60 17.48 -0.21
N GLY A 6 -27.61 18.49 0.66
CA GLY A 6 -26.38 19.02 1.26
C GLY A 6 -25.69 18.02 2.20
N LEU A 7 -26.47 17.15 2.84
CA LEU A 7 -25.98 16.15 3.80
C LEU A 7 -24.98 15.16 3.20
N ALA A 8 -25.01 14.89 1.91
CA ALA A 8 -24.10 13.94 1.27
C ALA A 8 -22.73 14.52 0.95
N LEU A 9 -22.71 15.73 0.41
CA LEU A 9 -21.44 16.44 0.23
C LEU A 9 -20.81 16.73 1.58
N PHE A 10 -21.66 16.99 2.54
CA PHE A 10 -21.31 17.18 3.94
C PHE A 10 -20.74 15.93 4.59
N LEU A 11 -21.39 14.77 4.47
CA LEU A 11 -20.84 13.48 4.93
C LEU A 11 -19.48 13.19 4.29
N ILE A 12 -19.27 13.52 3.02
CA ILE A 12 -17.97 13.40 2.35
C ILE A 12 -16.94 14.33 3.00
N LEU A 13 -17.31 15.54 3.35
CA LEU A 13 -16.40 16.53 3.95
C LEU A 13 -16.14 16.25 5.44
N THR A 14 -17.15 15.86 6.21
CA THR A 14 -16.97 15.55 7.65
C THR A 14 -16.17 14.29 7.88
N MET A 15 -16.16 13.37 6.92
CA MET A 15 -15.42 12.13 7.02
C MET A 15 -13.96 12.24 6.55
N LEU A 16 -13.57 13.33 5.93
CA LEU A 16 -12.14 13.74 5.84
C LEU A 16 -11.51 13.92 7.23
N ILE A 17 -12.35 14.05 8.27
CA ILE A 17 -11.98 14.34 9.64
C ILE A 17 -12.21 13.12 10.57
N ALA A 18 -12.93 12.11 10.12
CA ALA A 18 -13.34 10.97 10.94
C ALA A 18 -12.21 10.11 11.54
N PRO A 19 -10.92 10.26 11.17
CA PRO A 19 -9.83 9.81 12.01
C PRO A 19 -9.75 10.53 13.35
N LEU A 20 -10.54 11.62 13.52
CA LEU A 20 -10.51 12.53 14.65
C LEU A 20 -11.80 12.53 15.49
N ALA A 21 -12.83 11.79 15.09
CA ALA A 21 -14.07 11.72 15.84
C ALA A 21 -14.68 10.32 15.82
N ASN A 22 -14.71 9.67 16.97
CA ASN A 22 -15.46 8.43 17.16
C ASN A 22 -16.96 8.70 17.07
N PHE A 23 -17.66 8.06 16.13
CA PHE A 23 -19.09 7.90 16.21
C PHE A 23 -19.39 6.74 17.16
N ASP A 24 -19.67 7.08 18.42
CA ASP A 24 -20.13 6.13 19.42
C ASP A 24 -21.51 5.58 19.03
N ASP A 25 -21.60 4.26 18.87
CA ASP A 25 -22.59 3.41 19.48
C ASP A 25 -22.33 1.93 19.13
N TYR A 26 -21.46 1.26 19.86
CA TYR A 26 -21.52 -0.20 20.02
C TYR A 26 -20.75 -0.62 21.28
N ASP A 27 -21.51 -0.97 22.32
CA ASP A 27 -21.01 -1.73 23.49
C ASP A 27 -20.70 -3.18 23.05
N GLU A 28 -19.46 -3.46 22.71
CA GLU A 28 -18.88 -4.80 22.82
C GLU A 28 -17.46 -4.65 23.39
N GLU A 29 -17.28 -5.09 24.64
CA GLU A 29 -15.97 -5.27 25.24
C GLU A 29 -15.15 -6.25 24.38
N VAL A 30 -14.27 -5.72 23.51
CA VAL A 30 -13.20 -6.50 22.92
C VAL A 30 -12.14 -6.68 23.99
N GLN A 31 -12.01 -7.90 24.53
CA GLN A 31 -10.86 -8.25 25.36
C GLN A 31 -9.62 -8.13 24.46
N LEU A 32 -8.85 -7.07 24.68
CA LEU A 32 -7.49 -6.98 24.19
C LEU A 32 -6.72 -8.14 24.80
N THR A 33 -6.28 -9.08 23.98
CA THR A 33 -5.32 -10.08 24.43
C THR A 33 -4.04 -9.36 24.81
N GLU A 34 -3.56 -9.57 26.02
CA GLU A 34 -2.25 -9.12 26.46
C GLU A 34 -1.20 -9.64 25.48
N PHE A 35 -0.57 -8.73 24.75
CA PHE A 35 0.59 -9.03 23.94
C PHE A 35 1.82 -8.51 24.69
N GLU A 36 2.82 -9.37 24.83
CA GLU A 36 4.11 -8.93 25.34
C GLU A 36 4.74 -7.98 24.36
N VAL A 37 4.81 -6.71 24.72
CA VAL A 37 5.49 -5.67 23.96
C VAL A 37 6.95 -5.68 24.37
N SER A 38 7.85 -5.82 23.43
CA SER A 38 9.26 -5.70 23.70
C SER A 38 9.93 -4.78 22.72
N GLU A 39 10.71 -3.87 23.23
CA GLU A 39 11.31 -2.77 22.47
C GLU A 39 12.80 -2.91 22.24
N SER A 40 13.30 -2.22 21.29
CA SER A 40 14.62 -1.83 21.06
C SER A 40 15.09 -1.35 19.79
N ASN A 41 15.92 -0.92 19.20
CA ASN A 41 17.24 -0.44 19.30
C ASN A 41 17.86 0.10 17.98
N THR A 42 18.48 1.24 18.05
CA THR A 42 19.16 1.97 16.99
C THR A 42 20.50 1.39 16.55
N LEU A 43 21.17 0.65 17.39
CA LEU A 43 22.54 0.19 17.10
C LEU A 43 22.63 -0.90 16.03
N ASN A 44 21.50 -1.48 15.58
CA ASN A 44 21.52 -2.67 14.76
C ASN A 44 20.53 -2.67 13.60
N GLY A 45 20.13 -1.52 13.11
CA GLY A 45 19.39 -1.39 11.88
C GLY A 45 17.88 -1.25 12.03
N TRP A 46 17.33 -1.18 13.26
CA TRP A 46 15.96 -0.75 13.44
C TRP A 46 15.85 0.77 13.36
N PRO A 47 14.83 1.30 12.72
CA PRO A 47 14.67 2.74 12.59
C PRO A 47 14.35 3.36 13.95
N ASP A 48 15.12 4.35 14.31
CA ASP A 48 14.88 5.21 15.46
C ASP A 48 14.17 6.49 15.04
N VAL A 49 13.85 7.32 16.02
CA VAL A 49 13.21 8.61 15.81
C VAL A 49 14.01 9.46 14.80
N PRO A 50 13.37 9.93 13.73
CA PRO A 50 14.07 10.67 12.71
C PRO A 50 14.41 12.09 13.17
N SER A 51 15.53 12.61 12.72
CA SER A 51 15.85 14.03 12.81
C SER A 51 15.53 14.72 11.50
N TRP A 52 14.56 15.63 11.51
CA TRP A 52 14.23 16.46 10.36
C TRP A 52 15.00 17.77 10.35
N ARG A 53 14.97 18.40 9.17
CA ARG A 53 15.54 19.73 8.97
C ARG A 53 14.49 20.67 8.43
N ILE A 54 14.63 21.96 8.76
CA ILE A 54 13.87 23.00 8.08
C ILE A 54 14.18 22.93 6.59
N GLY A 55 13.14 22.73 5.79
CA GLY A 55 13.23 22.54 4.35
C GLY A 55 13.18 21.08 3.86
N ASP A 56 13.18 20.08 4.75
CA ASP A 56 12.86 18.71 4.35
C ASP A 56 11.47 18.69 3.74
N ARG A 57 11.34 18.12 2.51
CA ARG A 57 10.12 18.21 1.73
C ARG A 57 9.75 16.89 1.08
N TYR A 58 8.49 16.55 1.22
CA TYR A 58 7.89 15.32 0.71
C TYR A 58 6.76 15.66 -0.25
N THR A 59 6.76 15.07 -1.44
CA THR A 59 5.66 15.21 -2.40
C THR A 59 5.01 13.86 -2.59
N TYR A 60 3.72 13.80 -2.32
CA TYR A 60 2.90 12.59 -2.46
C TYR A 60 1.93 12.72 -3.62
N GLU A 61 1.73 11.63 -4.35
CA GLU A 61 0.49 11.43 -5.08
C GLU A 61 -0.60 11.04 -4.10
N THR A 62 -1.72 11.75 -4.12
CA THR A 62 -2.81 11.51 -3.20
C THR A 62 -4.04 11.06 -3.95
N GLN A 63 -4.66 10.00 -3.46
CA GLN A 63 -5.89 9.42 -3.98
C GLN A 63 -6.93 9.40 -2.87
N PHE A 64 -8.11 9.94 -3.14
CA PHE A 64 -9.20 10.01 -2.20
C PHE A 64 -10.44 9.35 -2.78
N ASP A 65 -10.80 8.17 -2.27
CA ASP A 65 -11.97 7.39 -2.68
C ASP A 65 -13.10 7.55 -1.66
N VAL A 66 -14.25 7.98 -2.15
CA VAL A 66 -15.46 8.19 -1.37
C VAL A 66 -16.68 7.44 -1.95
N GLN A 67 -16.45 6.51 -2.87
CA GLN A 67 -17.55 5.85 -3.59
C GLN A 67 -18.47 5.06 -2.67
N GLN A 68 -17.93 4.31 -1.73
CA GLN A 68 -18.71 3.55 -0.77
C GLN A 68 -19.57 4.46 0.10
N LEU A 69 -19.02 5.59 0.51
CA LEU A 69 -19.72 6.60 1.30
C LEU A 69 -20.93 7.18 0.56
N ILE A 70 -20.76 7.55 -0.71
CA ILE A 70 -21.86 8.05 -1.55
C ILE A 70 -22.95 7.00 -1.68
N GLN A 71 -22.60 5.72 -1.83
CA GLN A 71 -23.54 4.62 -1.91
C GLN A 71 -24.32 4.43 -0.60
N GLN A 72 -23.65 4.46 0.55
CA GLN A 72 -24.28 4.34 1.87
C GLN A 72 -25.22 5.51 2.18
N ALA A 73 -24.84 6.72 1.78
CA ALA A 73 -25.66 7.91 1.96
C ALA A 73 -26.94 7.94 1.09
N ASN A 74 -27.07 7.00 0.14
CA ASN A 74 -28.20 6.89 -0.80
C ASN A 74 -28.51 8.22 -1.51
N VAL A 75 -27.49 8.95 -1.95
CA VAL A 75 -27.59 10.25 -2.57
C VAL A 75 -27.49 10.13 -4.09
N SER A 76 -28.25 10.96 -4.80
CA SER A 76 -28.16 11.08 -6.26
C SER A 76 -26.93 11.91 -6.66
N ALA A 77 -25.75 11.51 -6.20
CA ALA A 77 -24.48 12.10 -6.56
C ALA A 77 -23.56 11.00 -7.08
N SER A 78 -22.63 11.35 -7.95
CA SER A 78 -21.53 10.50 -8.33
C SER A 78 -20.24 11.29 -8.23
N LEU A 79 -19.21 10.68 -7.71
CA LEU A 79 -17.89 11.29 -7.59
C LEU A 79 -16.85 10.22 -7.91
N ASN A 80 -16.00 10.48 -8.89
CA ASN A 80 -14.83 9.66 -9.14
C ASN A 80 -13.82 9.85 -8.01
N THR A 81 -12.92 8.89 -7.83
CA THR A 81 -11.75 9.06 -6.96
C THR A 81 -11.08 10.41 -7.27
N LEU A 82 -10.89 11.20 -6.22
CA LEU A 82 -10.19 12.47 -6.32
C LEU A 82 -8.70 12.20 -6.32
N THR A 83 -7.97 12.78 -7.25
CA THR A 83 -6.52 12.61 -7.35
C THR A 83 -5.81 13.94 -7.38
N GLY A 84 -4.58 13.98 -6.85
CA GLY A 84 -3.77 15.18 -6.83
C GLY A 84 -2.45 14.99 -6.14
N ASP A 85 -1.69 16.06 -6.00
CA ASP A 85 -0.43 16.06 -5.29
C ASP A 85 -0.58 16.79 -3.95
N THR A 86 0.04 16.25 -2.91
CA THR A 86 0.19 16.88 -1.59
C THR A 86 1.67 17.03 -1.25
N VAL A 87 2.02 18.18 -0.74
CA VAL A 87 3.37 18.50 -0.29
C VAL A 87 3.38 18.68 1.21
N TYR A 88 4.31 18.04 1.88
CA TYR A 88 4.64 18.22 3.30
C TYR A 88 6.02 18.85 3.37
N GLU A 89 6.18 19.91 4.15
CA GLU A 89 7.46 20.63 4.30
C GLU A 89 7.69 21.00 5.75
N VAL A 90 8.85 20.65 6.29
CA VAL A 90 9.28 21.11 7.63
C VAL A 90 9.70 22.56 7.51
N THR A 91 8.96 23.48 8.16
CA THR A 91 9.16 24.93 8.00
C THR A 91 9.74 25.62 9.23
N ASP A 92 9.66 25.00 10.41
CA ASP A 92 10.17 25.60 11.66
C ASP A 92 10.52 24.53 12.70
N ILE A 93 11.40 24.88 13.62
CA ILE A 93 11.77 24.12 14.82
C ILE A 93 11.70 25.07 16.01
N PHE A 94 10.83 24.80 16.97
CA PHE A 94 10.58 25.74 18.07
C PHE A 94 10.19 25.03 19.37
N PHE A 95 10.23 25.78 20.46
CA PHE A 95 9.78 25.28 21.76
C PHE A 95 8.31 25.56 21.98
N ILE A 96 7.58 24.51 22.38
CA ILE A 96 6.20 24.57 22.80
C ILE A 96 6.05 24.02 24.23
N ASN A 97 5.03 24.45 24.94
CA ASN A 97 4.76 23.96 26.29
C ASN A 97 3.66 22.90 26.24
N VAL A 98 4.00 21.65 26.53
CA VAL A 98 3.09 20.51 26.57
C VAL A 98 3.01 20.02 28.01
N ASN A 99 1.85 20.11 28.64
CA ASN A 99 1.62 19.69 30.03
C ASN A 99 2.65 20.25 31.04
N ASN A 100 3.03 21.53 30.88
CA ASN A 100 4.06 22.24 31.64
C ASN A 100 5.51 21.77 31.42
N VAL A 101 5.76 20.95 30.42
CA VAL A 101 7.11 20.59 29.96
C VAL A 101 7.44 21.40 28.71
N GLN A 102 8.58 22.07 28.71
CA GLN A 102 9.08 22.74 27.52
C GLN A 102 9.65 21.70 26.54
N THR A 103 8.97 21.50 25.44
CA THR A 103 9.23 20.45 24.46
C THR A 103 9.65 21.06 23.12
N LEU A 104 10.64 20.49 22.47
CA LEU A 104 11.04 20.86 21.13
C LEU A 104 10.09 20.24 20.11
N ALA A 105 9.63 21.01 19.14
CA ALA A 105 8.67 20.59 18.13
C ALA A 105 9.05 21.06 16.74
N TYR A 106 8.71 20.25 15.75
CA TYR A 106 8.70 20.62 14.33
C TYR A 106 7.36 21.23 13.96
N LYS A 107 7.39 22.22 13.06
CA LYS A 107 6.22 22.63 12.30
C LYS A 107 6.33 22.04 10.90
N MET A 108 5.34 21.26 10.51
CA MET A 108 5.22 20.67 9.18
C MET A 108 4.04 21.32 8.45
N GLU A 109 4.31 22.11 7.42
CA GLU A 109 3.26 22.68 6.58
C GLU A 109 2.84 21.70 5.49
N ILE A 110 1.53 21.67 5.20
CA ILE A 110 0.92 20.75 4.27
C ILE A 110 0.12 21.55 3.25
N ALA A 111 0.32 21.28 1.97
CA ALA A 111 -0.43 21.90 0.90
C ALA A 111 -0.70 20.91 -0.24
N GLY A 112 -1.94 20.89 -0.72
CA GLY A 112 -2.33 19.98 -1.79
C GLY A 112 -3.57 20.44 -2.54
N SER A 113 -3.87 19.73 -3.61
CA SER A 113 -5.11 19.94 -4.34
C SER A 113 -5.57 18.65 -5.00
N PHE A 114 -6.84 18.35 -4.90
CA PHE A 114 -7.45 17.15 -5.45
C PHE A 114 -8.51 17.49 -6.49
N THR A 115 -8.69 16.64 -7.48
CA THR A 115 -9.68 16.83 -8.52
C THR A 115 -10.35 15.52 -8.92
N SER A 116 -11.66 15.56 -9.14
CA SER A 116 -12.42 14.45 -9.72
C SER A 116 -12.15 14.25 -11.22
N GLY A 117 -11.36 15.12 -11.82
CA GLY A 117 -11.22 15.18 -13.27
C GLY A 117 -12.44 15.78 -13.99
N ASN A 118 -12.34 15.93 -15.29
CA ASN A 118 -13.43 16.47 -16.12
C ASN A 118 -14.62 15.50 -16.10
N ASN A 119 -15.80 16.02 -15.79
CA ASN A 119 -17.05 15.24 -15.66
C ASN A 119 -17.03 14.15 -14.58
N GLY A 120 -16.05 14.19 -13.68
CA GLY A 120 -15.89 13.19 -12.61
C GLY A 120 -16.77 13.42 -11.40
N ALA A 121 -17.57 14.48 -11.37
CA ALA A 121 -18.49 14.77 -10.29
C ALA A 121 -19.87 15.16 -10.83
N THR A 122 -20.93 14.71 -10.15
CA THR A 122 -22.30 15.18 -10.40
C THR A 122 -22.86 15.73 -9.10
N LEU A 123 -23.20 17.04 -9.11
CA LEU A 123 -23.78 17.74 -7.99
C LEU A 123 -25.08 18.41 -8.45
N GLU A 124 -26.18 18.18 -7.72
CA GLU A 124 -27.52 18.74 -8.02
C GLU A 124 -28.03 18.47 -9.45
N GLY A 125 -27.53 17.38 -10.06
CA GLY A 125 -27.90 16.99 -11.44
C GLY A 125 -27.03 17.62 -12.53
N PHE A 126 -26.05 18.44 -12.16
CA PHE A 126 -25.07 18.98 -13.08
C PHE A 126 -23.79 18.15 -13.01
N THR A 127 -23.37 17.62 -14.16
CA THR A 127 -22.07 16.98 -14.27
C THR A 127 -20.99 18.03 -14.44
N GLY A 128 -19.87 17.85 -13.76
CA GLY A 128 -18.79 18.80 -13.76
C GLY A 128 -17.52 18.26 -13.12
N ARG A 129 -16.72 19.16 -12.60
CA ARG A 129 -15.47 18.88 -11.94
C ARG A 129 -15.50 19.41 -10.51
N LEU A 130 -15.18 18.56 -9.54
CA LEU A 130 -14.92 18.95 -8.17
C LEU A 130 -13.41 19.17 -7.99
N ASN A 131 -13.05 20.28 -7.35
CA ASN A 131 -11.69 20.58 -6.93
C ASN A 131 -11.70 20.86 -5.43
N ILE A 132 -10.73 20.32 -4.73
CA ILE A 132 -10.50 20.57 -3.29
C ILE A 132 -9.09 21.10 -3.13
N GLY A 133 -8.93 22.31 -2.65
CA GLY A 133 -7.68 22.83 -2.13
C GLY A 133 -7.52 22.38 -0.68
N TYR A 134 -6.32 21.98 -0.32
CA TYR A 134 -5.98 21.55 1.03
C TYR A 134 -4.74 22.29 1.50
N THR A 135 -4.82 22.95 2.65
CA THR A 135 -3.68 23.57 3.31
C THR A 135 -3.76 23.28 4.80
N GLY A 136 -2.66 23.03 5.43
CA GLY A 136 -2.62 22.74 6.85
C GLY A 136 -1.25 22.81 7.46
N GLU A 137 -1.17 22.56 8.75
CA GLU A 137 0.07 22.40 9.50
C GLU A 137 -0.10 21.41 10.63
N ASP A 138 0.94 20.62 10.85
CA ASP A 138 1.08 19.75 12.01
C ASP A 138 2.20 20.24 12.91
N ILE A 139 1.94 20.29 14.20
CA ILE A 139 2.96 20.51 15.23
C ILE A 139 3.32 19.17 15.82
N ILE A 140 4.57 18.74 15.55
CA ILE A 140 5.05 17.38 15.83
C ILE A 140 6.20 17.45 16.83
N ARG A 141 6.08 16.67 17.89
CA ARG A 141 7.10 16.59 18.94
C ARG A 141 8.36 15.91 18.40
N VAL A 142 9.53 16.49 18.66
CA VAL A 142 10.80 16.00 18.10
C VAL A 142 11.18 14.61 18.62
N ARG A 143 11.01 14.39 19.92
CA ARG A 143 11.57 13.20 20.60
C ARG A 143 10.92 11.87 20.20
N ASP A 144 9.69 11.88 19.66
CA ASP A 144 8.90 10.67 19.38
C ASP A 144 7.92 10.84 18.21
N MET A 145 8.00 11.95 17.51
CA MET A 145 7.09 12.29 16.41
C MET A 145 5.59 12.38 16.79
N ALA A 146 5.26 12.49 18.06
CA ALA A 146 3.88 12.64 18.50
C ALA A 146 3.27 13.94 18.00
N VAL A 147 2.05 13.89 17.46
CA VAL A 147 1.31 15.05 16.99
C VAL A 147 0.70 15.79 18.18
N ILE A 148 1.07 17.06 18.36
CA ILE A 148 0.57 17.93 19.43
C ILE A 148 -0.70 18.63 18.98
N ASN A 149 -0.66 19.20 17.77
CA ASN A 149 -1.76 19.92 17.14
C ASN A 149 -1.75 19.69 15.63
N SER A 150 -2.92 19.70 15.02
CA SER A 150 -3.10 19.58 13.57
C SER A 150 -4.16 20.59 13.13
N GLU A 151 -3.76 21.52 12.26
CA GLU A 151 -4.67 22.49 11.65
C GLU A 151 -4.74 22.27 10.16
N PHE A 152 -5.95 22.26 9.58
CA PHE A 152 -6.07 22.25 8.14
C PHE A 152 -7.33 22.93 7.64
N THR A 153 -7.28 23.41 6.40
CA THR A 153 -8.37 24.07 5.71
C THR A 153 -8.62 23.40 4.38
N LEU A 154 -9.88 23.09 4.12
CA LEU A 154 -10.39 22.59 2.85
C LEU A 154 -11.12 23.72 2.11
N ASP A 155 -10.73 23.99 0.86
CA ASP A 155 -11.41 24.93 -0.07
C ASP A 155 -12.03 24.10 -1.20
N VAL A 156 -13.35 23.93 -1.16
CA VAL A 156 -14.09 23.05 -2.06
C VAL A 156 -14.81 23.86 -3.12
N LYS A 157 -14.49 23.58 -4.39
CA LYS A 157 -15.06 24.26 -5.56
C LYS A 157 -15.65 23.26 -6.54
N PHE A 158 -16.84 23.59 -7.04
CA PHE A 158 -17.49 22.82 -8.08
C PHE A 158 -17.58 23.64 -9.39
N ARG A 159 -17.17 23.01 -10.49
CA ARG A 159 -17.21 23.61 -11.82
C ARG A 159 -18.21 22.87 -12.71
N PRO A 160 -19.48 23.31 -12.76
CA PRO A 160 -20.49 22.70 -13.61
C PRO A 160 -20.10 22.75 -15.08
N LEU A 161 -20.37 21.67 -15.80
CA LEU A 161 -20.09 21.53 -17.24
C LEU A 161 -18.61 21.81 -17.60
N ASN A 162 -17.71 21.78 -16.63
CA ASN A 162 -16.27 22.15 -16.75
C ASN A 162 -16.03 23.59 -17.25
N LEU A 163 -17.00 24.48 -17.10
CA LEU A 163 -16.91 25.86 -17.54
C LEU A 163 -16.41 26.75 -16.39
N GLY A 164 -15.18 27.28 -16.51
CA GLY A 164 -14.53 28.05 -15.45
C GLY A 164 -15.30 29.27 -14.97
N PHE A 165 -16.11 29.89 -15.83
CA PHE A 165 -16.96 31.03 -15.44
C PHE A 165 -18.22 30.64 -14.65
N LEU A 166 -18.49 29.33 -14.52
CA LEU A 166 -19.56 28.78 -13.70
C LEU A 166 -19.03 28.14 -12.41
N GLU A 167 -17.73 28.29 -12.12
CA GLU A 167 -17.15 27.76 -10.88
C GLU A 167 -17.83 28.40 -9.67
N GLN A 168 -18.18 27.56 -8.70
CA GLN A 168 -18.88 27.91 -7.48
C GLN A 168 -18.04 27.47 -6.29
N ASP A 169 -17.89 28.37 -5.32
CA ASP A 169 -17.38 27.97 -4.00
C ASP A 169 -18.49 27.19 -3.28
N VAL A 170 -18.14 25.99 -2.85
CA VAL A 170 -19.06 25.05 -2.18
C VAL A 170 -18.92 25.16 -0.67
N ALA A 171 -17.69 25.15 -0.19
CA ALA A 171 -17.39 25.29 1.23
C ALA A 171 -15.91 25.68 1.43
N VAL A 172 -15.65 26.42 2.49
CA VAL A 172 -14.32 26.61 3.07
C VAL A 172 -14.43 26.22 4.54
N ILE A 173 -13.71 25.18 4.94
CA ILE A 173 -13.83 24.59 6.28
C ILE A 173 -12.44 24.42 6.86
N SER A 174 -12.24 24.96 8.05
CA SER A 174 -11.00 24.82 8.81
C SER A 174 -11.23 23.97 10.05
N PHE A 175 -10.28 23.13 10.34
CA PHE A 175 -10.23 22.23 11.48
C PHE A 175 -8.99 22.56 12.29
N ASP A 176 -9.15 22.62 13.60
CA ASP A 176 -8.06 22.78 14.56
C ASP A 176 -8.23 21.69 15.61
N THR A 177 -7.30 20.72 15.61
CA THR A 177 -7.35 19.54 16.48
C THR A 177 -6.14 19.52 17.39
N SER A 178 -6.38 19.43 18.68
CA SER A 178 -5.34 19.28 19.69
C SER A 178 -5.46 17.93 20.41
N TYR A 179 -4.32 17.36 20.77
CA TYR A 179 -4.21 16.07 21.44
C TYR A 179 -3.56 16.23 22.82
N ASN A 180 -4.14 15.57 23.84
CA ASN A 180 -3.59 15.58 25.19
C ASN A 180 -3.76 14.20 25.88
N PRO A 181 -2.64 13.46 26.14
CA PRO A 181 -1.28 13.75 25.68
C PRO A 181 -1.15 13.80 24.15
N PRO A 182 -0.05 14.31 23.58
CA PRO A 182 0.18 14.30 22.13
C PRO A 182 0.06 12.91 21.54
N LYS A 183 -0.61 12.78 20.38
CA LYS A 183 -0.89 11.49 19.71
C LYS A 183 0.38 10.90 19.13
N GLU A 184 0.86 9.81 19.71
CA GLU A 184 2.05 9.08 19.30
C GLU A 184 1.66 7.95 18.35
N LYS A 185 2.08 8.07 17.09
CA LYS A 185 1.80 7.10 16.03
C LYS A 185 2.93 6.08 15.83
N TYR A 186 4.07 6.31 16.44
CA TYR A 186 5.26 5.48 16.32
C TYR A 186 5.88 5.33 17.71
N ASP A 187 6.16 4.10 18.08
CA ASP A 187 6.92 3.77 19.27
C ASP A 187 8.34 3.37 18.85
N PHE A 188 9.22 4.37 18.80
CA PHE A 188 10.60 4.19 18.35
C PHE A 188 11.47 3.55 19.43
N PRO A 189 12.42 2.71 19.02
CA PRO A 189 12.75 2.23 17.68
C PRO A 189 11.74 1.19 17.16
N LEU A 190 11.39 1.26 15.86
CA LEU A 190 10.36 0.39 15.28
C LEU A 190 10.88 -1.02 15.03
N ARG A 191 10.14 -2.00 15.45
CA ARG A 191 10.44 -3.42 15.32
C ARG A 191 9.20 -4.20 14.93
N THR A 192 9.33 -5.11 13.99
CA THR A 192 8.19 -5.97 13.60
C THR A 192 7.70 -6.79 14.77
N GLY A 193 6.40 -6.74 15.01
CA GLY A 193 5.74 -7.42 16.11
C GLY A 193 5.44 -6.51 17.30
N ASP A 194 6.09 -5.33 17.40
CA ASP A 194 5.81 -4.40 18.49
C ASP A 194 4.40 -3.83 18.37
N GLN A 195 3.75 -3.71 19.51
CA GLN A 195 2.38 -3.22 19.62
C GLN A 195 2.27 -2.30 20.84
N TRP A 196 1.58 -1.19 20.67
CA TRP A 196 1.28 -0.24 21.75
C TRP A 196 -0.13 0.29 21.65
N TYR A 197 -0.62 0.83 22.75
CA TYR A 197 -1.90 1.53 22.75
C TYR A 197 -1.77 2.85 23.52
N MET A 198 -2.64 3.79 23.21
CA MET A 198 -2.63 5.10 23.83
C MET A 198 -4.04 5.62 24.05
N GLU A 199 -4.28 6.12 25.26
CA GLU A 199 -5.44 6.94 25.58
C GLU A 199 -5.07 8.41 25.50
N PHE A 200 -5.83 9.19 24.76
CA PHE A 200 -5.65 10.64 24.66
C PHE A 200 -6.98 11.35 24.54
N PHE A 201 -7.00 12.61 24.91
CA PHE A 201 -8.15 13.47 24.71
C PHE A 201 -7.96 14.27 23.43
N ALA A 202 -8.82 14.07 22.44
CA ALA A 202 -8.84 14.84 21.21
C ALA A 202 -9.89 15.96 21.32
N SER A 203 -9.53 17.15 20.87
CA SER A 203 -10.44 18.29 20.80
C SER A 203 -10.33 18.93 19.43
N THR A 204 -11.40 18.84 18.63
CA THR A 204 -11.48 19.42 17.29
C THR A 204 -12.48 20.56 17.27
N SER A 205 -12.03 21.73 16.87
CA SER A 205 -12.84 22.91 16.57
C SER A 205 -12.98 23.06 15.07
N VAL A 206 -14.21 23.23 14.60
CA VAL A 206 -14.52 23.35 13.17
C VAL A 206 -15.11 24.73 12.88
N SER A 207 -14.50 25.42 11.92
CA SER A 207 -14.91 26.78 11.54
C SER A 207 -14.99 26.95 10.02
N GLY A 208 -15.53 28.06 9.54
CA GLY A 208 -15.58 28.35 8.11
C GLY A 208 -16.97 28.71 7.60
N SER A 209 -17.22 28.41 6.32
CA SER A 209 -18.50 28.73 5.68
C SER A 209 -18.88 27.62 4.69
N SER A 210 -20.14 27.26 4.66
CA SER A 210 -20.75 26.38 3.68
C SER A 210 -22.19 26.81 3.40
N ASP A 211 -22.62 26.66 2.16
CA ASP A 211 -24.01 26.91 1.76
C ASP A 211 -24.97 25.80 2.23
N PHE A 212 -24.44 24.69 2.76
CA PHE A 212 -25.20 23.47 3.03
C PHE A 212 -25.39 23.18 4.51
N PHE A 213 -24.50 23.65 5.39
CA PHE A 213 -24.48 23.35 6.84
C PHE A 213 -23.67 24.40 7.61
N ASP A 214 -23.82 24.43 8.93
CA ASP A 214 -23.00 25.23 9.84
C ASP A 214 -21.77 24.37 10.28
N PRO A 215 -20.54 24.75 9.91
CA PRO A 215 -19.35 23.99 10.29
C PRO A 215 -19.19 23.78 11.80
N SER A 216 -19.57 24.74 12.63
CA SER A 216 -19.43 24.65 14.09
C SER A 216 -20.32 23.58 14.75
N GLU A 217 -21.32 23.02 14.03
CA GLU A 217 -22.10 21.88 14.51
C GLU A 217 -21.25 20.59 14.65
N PHE A 218 -19.99 20.61 14.20
CA PHE A 218 -19.07 19.47 14.17
C PHE A 218 -17.86 19.59 15.09
N ASP A 219 -17.90 20.57 15.97
CA ASP A 219 -16.97 20.60 17.09
C ASP A 219 -17.11 19.30 17.91
N THR A 220 -15.99 18.62 18.13
CA THR A 220 -15.92 17.39 18.91
C THR A 220 -14.88 17.51 20.00
N ALA A 221 -15.11 16.90 21.14
CA ALA A 221 -14.12 16.77 22.19
C ALA A 221 -14.42 15.54 23.03
N GLY A 222 -13.44 14.65 23.19
CA GLY A 222 -13.63 13.44 23.95
C GLY A 222 -12.34 12.61 24.11
N PRO A 223 -12.38 11.61 24.99
CA PRO A 223 -11.32 10.63 25.09
C PRO A 223 -11.33 9.71 23.86
N GLU A 224 -10.16 9.40 23.36
CA GLU A 224 -9.94 8.40 22.31
C GLU A 224 -8.94 7.37 22.81
N ASN A 225 -9.04 6.15 22.29
CA ASN A 225 -8.13 5.07 22.58
C ASN A 225 -7.83 4.33 21.28
N ASN A 226 -6.58 4.37 20.86
CA ASN A 226 -6.13 3.71 19.65
C ASN A 226 -4.98 2.75 19.97
N SER A 227 -4.85 1.71 19.15
CA SER A 227 -3.74 0.78 19.20
C SER A 227 -3.00 0.77 17.86
N TRP A 228 -1.70 0.50 17.93
CA TRP A 228 -0.84 0.38 16.76
C TRP A 228 -0.02 -0.89 16.85
N GLN A 229 0.37 -1.40 15.70
CA GLN A 229 1.27 -2.54 15.59
C GLN A 229 2.16 -2.42 14.36
N VAL A 230 3.45 -2.74 14.52
CA VAL A 230 4.37 -2.95 13.40
C VAL A 230 4.15 -4.36 12.86
N THR A 231 3.45 -4.47 11.75
CA THR A 231 3.03 -5.79 11.22
C THR A 231 3.97 -6.35 10.16
N GLU A 232 4.68 -5.50 9.44
CA GLU A 232 5.50 -5.92 8.31
C GLU A 232 6.77 -5.05 8.21
N ASN A 233 7.85 -5.66 7.70
CA ASN A 233 9.05 -4.95 7.27
C ASN A 233 9.38 -5.39 5.84
N GLY A 234 9.64 -4.43 4.97
CA GLY A 234 9.99 -4.70 3.59
C GLY A 234 9.48 -3.66 2.60
N ILE A 235 9.28 -4.09 1.36
CA ILE A 235 8.80 -3.22 0.28
C ILE A 235 7.33 -2.87 0.51
N PRO A 236 6.96 -1.57 0.55
CA PRO A 236 5.57 -1.15 0.73
C PRO A 236 4.66 -1.74 -0.34
N THR A 237 3.81 -2.68 0.07
CA THR A 237 2.90 -3.39 -0.84
C THR A 237 1.52 -3.49 -0.24
N GLU A 238 0.49 -3.05 -0.95
CA GLU A 238 -0.92 -3.08 -0.55
C GLU A 238 -1.81 -3.35 -1.76
N ASP A 239 -2.83 -4.19 -1.58
CA ASP A 239 -3.81 -4.49 -2.62
C ASP A 239 -3.17 -4.90 -3.97
N GLY A 240 -2.06 -5.64 -3.90
CA GLY A 240 -1.30 -6.06 -5.08
C GLY A 240 -0.52 -4.93 -5.79
N GLN A 241 -0.48 -3.74 -5.20
CA GLN A 241 0.30 -2.62 -5.72
C GLN A 241 1.56 -2.44 -4.88
N ASN A 242 2.69 -2.26 -5.55
CA ASN A 242 3.98 -1.97 -4.94
C ASN A 242 4.36 -0.52 -5.23
N ILE A 243 4.74 0.21 -4.17
CA ILE A 243 5.35 1.52 -4.33
C ILE A 243 6.86 1.35 -4.32
N GLY A 244 7.45 1.20 -5.49
CA GLY A 244 8.89 1.11 -5.63
C GLY A 244 9.58 2.48 -5.50
N TYR A 245 9.46 3.14 -4.34
CA TYR A 245 10.29 4.32 -4.09
C TYR A 245 11.69 3.86 -3.71
N THR A 246 12.70 4.32 -4.47
CA THR A 246 14.09 3.93 -4.25
C THR A 246 14.55 4.29 -2.84
N GLY A 247 15.10 3.32 -2.12
CA GLY A 247 15.54 3.47 -0.73
C GLY A 247 14.48 3.11 0.31
N CYS A 248 13.27 2.70 -0.10
CA CYS A 248 12.22 2.29 0.84
C CYS A 248 11.91 0.79 0.80
N ASP A 249 12.91 -0.02 0.44
CA ASP A 249 12.75 -1.48 0.38
C ASP A 249 12.71 -2.12 1.79
N ASP A 250 13.16 -1.41 2.82
CA ASP A 250 13.17 -1.80 4.23
C ASP A 250 12.20 -0.93 5.07
N SER A 251 11.02 -0.64 4.53
CA SER A 251 10.00 0.13 5.24
C SER A 251 9.28 -0.70 6.30
N TYR A 252 8.74 -0.05 7.32
CA TYR A 252 8.02 -0.67 8.43
C TYR A 252 6.55 -0.27 8.36
N LYS A 253 5.66 -1.26 8.30
CA LYS A 253 4.21 -1.02 8.27
C LYS A 253 3.65 -0.94 9.67
N VAL A 254 3.14 0.23 10.03
CA VAL A 254 2.44 0.49 11.27
C VAL A 254 0.95 0.59 10.99
N ASN A 255 0.18 -0.39 11.42
CA ASN A 255 -1.28 -0.37 11.35
C ASN A 255 -1.86 0.34 12.57
N GLU A 256 -3.02 0.99 12.38
CA GLU A 256 -3.75 1.69 13.44
C GLU A 256 -5.18 1.15 13.54
N TRP A 257 -5.65 0.89 14.77
CA TRP A 257 -7.02 0.50 15.09
C TRP A 257 -7.58 1.38 16.20
N ASN A 258 -8.88 1.59 16.17
CA ASN A 258 -9.58 2.20 17.31
C ASN A 258 -9.89 1.14 18.39
N VAL A 259 -10.46 1.59 19.52
CA VAL A 259 -10.87 0.74 20.66
C VAL A 259 -11.80 -0.41 20.27
N SER A 260 -12.59 -0.26 19.22
CA SER A 260 -13.50 -1.30 18.71
C SER A 260 -12.81 -2.29 17.75
N GLY A 261 -11.48 -2.20 17.56
CA GLY A 261 -10.74 -3.04 16.65
C GLY A 261 -10.96 -2.71 15.16
N VAL A 262 -11.57 -1.57 14.85
CA VAL A 262 -11.76 -1.13 13.47
C VAL A 262 -10.50 -0.45 12.98
N SER A 263 -9.97 -0.92 11.83
CA SER A 263 -8.79 -0.32 11.20
C SER A 263 -9.04 1.15 10.86
N GLN A 264 -8.08 1.99 11.24
CA GLN A 264 -8.04 3.41 10.91
C GLN A 264 -7.08 3.68 9.73
N GLY A 265 -6.36 2.65 9.28
CA GLY A 265 -5.38 2.74 8.21
C GLY A 265 -4.00 2.23 8.62
N PHE A 266 -3.00 2.67 7.89
CA PHE A 266 -1.60 2.30 8.13
C PHE A 266 -0.63 3.38 7.66
N ASN A 267 0.62 3.26 8.13
CA ASN A 267 1.75 4.03 7.65
C ASN A 267 2.90 3.07 7.32
N TRP A 268 3.46 3.18 6.13
CA TRP A 268 4.73 2.56 5.78
C TRP A 268 5.86 3.55 6.06
N TYR A 269 6.46 3.45 7.23
CA TYR A 269 7.60 4.27 7.61
C TYR A 269 8.85 3.84 6.86
N CYS A 270 9.51 4.75 6.16
CA CYS A 270 10.73 4.50 5.42
C CYS A 270 11.90 5.23 6.09
N PRO A 271 12.89 4.52 6.64
CA PRO A 271 14.02 5.15 7.33
C PRO A 271 14.84 6.08 6.43
N ASP A 272 15.09 5.72 5.18
CA ASP A 272 15.91 6.47 4.23
C ASP A 272 15.34 7.84 3.88
N VAL A 273 14.00 7.97 3.89
CA VAL A 273 13.35 9.26 3.69
C VAL A 273 12.95 9.92 5.03
N ARG A 274 13.15 9.21 6.17
CA ARG A 274 12.85 9.70 7.53
C ARG A 274 11.40 10.04 7.76
N TYR A 275 10.50 9.46 6.96
CA TYR A 275 9.06 9.61 7.05
C TYR A 275 8.36 8.51 6.24
N ASN A 276 7.08 8.64 6.01
CA ASN A 276 6.29 7.62 5.35
C ASN A 276 6.45 7.61 3.83
N SER A 277 6.64 6.42 3.28
CA SER A 277 6.57 6.17 1.84
C SER A 277 5.14 5.94 1.35
N TRP A 278 4.27 5.40 2.22
CA TRP A 278 2.84 5.24 1.97
C TRP A 278 2.06 5.45 3.26
N MET A 279 1.06 6.29 3.20
CA MET A 279 0.09 6.47 4.29
C MET A 279 -1.29 6.16 3.77
N ARG A 280 -2.08 5.43 4.52
CA ARG A 280 -3.51 5.22 4.26
C ARG A 280 -4.31 5.58 5.48
N ILE A 281 -5.34 6.40 5.28
CA ILE A 281 -6.40 6.58 6.25
C ILE A 281 -7.63 5.89 5.69
N SER A 282 -8.24 5.03 6.50
CA SER A 282 -9.52 4.38 6.18
C SER A 282 -10.44 4.46 7.38
N ASN A 283 -11.75 4.42 7.15
CA ASN A 283 -12.68 4.31 8.26
C ASN A 283 -13.90 3.45 7.90
N ALA A 284 -14.63 3.04 8.95
CA ALA A 284 -15.83 2.21 8.85
C ALA A 284 -16.96 2.82 7.99
N ALA A 285 -16.92 4.11 7.73
CA ALA A 285 -17.89 4.79 6.88
C ALA A 285 -17.60 4.62 5.37
N GLY A 286 -16.48 3.98 5.01
CA GLY A 286 -16.19 3.56 3.64
C GLY A 286 -15.56 4.65 2.78
N PHE A 287 -14.62 5.42 3.31
CA PHE A 287 -13.71 6.20 2.50
C PHE A 287 -12.26 5.78 2.74
N THR A 288 -11.41 6.05 1.76
CA THR A 288 -9.97 5.78 1.82
C THR A 288 -9.22 6.97 1.25
N ILE A 289 -8.14 7.36 1.93
CA ILE A 289 -7.19 8.34 1.41
C ILE A 289 -5.82 7.69 1.43
N ASP A 290 -5.16 7.65 0.28
CA ASP A 290 -3.80 7.19 0.10
C ASP A 290 -2.87 8.35 -0.23
N TRP A 291 -1.71 8.39 0.42
CA TRP A 291 -0.59 9.25 0.09
C TRP A 291 0.60 8.38 -0.31
N LEU A 292 0.99 8.43 -1.57
CA LEU A 292 2.07 7.63 -2.14
C LEU A 292 3.25 8.53 -2.44
N LEU A 293 4.40 8.28 -1.81
CA LEU A 293 5.58 9.13 -1.96
C LEU A 293 6.08 9.12 -3.41
N LYS A 294 6.12 10.30 -4.01
CA LYS A 294 6.67 10.53 -5.37
C LYS A 294 8.07 11.09 -5.31
N ARG A 295 8.36 11.90 -4.29
CA ARG A 295 9.62 12.62 -4.21
C ARG A 295 9.91 13.05 -2.76
N TYR A 296 11.11 12.77 -2.32
CA TYR A 296 11.72 13.33 -1.12
C TYR A 296 12.86 14.28 -1.51
N GLU A 297 12.89 15.44 -0.89
CA GLU A 297 13.91 16.48 -1.09
C GLU A 297 14.47 16.84 0.28
N PRO A 298 15.60 16.21 0.68
CA PRO A 298 16.26 16.58 1.94
C PRO A 298 16.78 17.99 1.88
N ALA A 299 16.59 18.77 2.95
CA ALA A 299 17.18 20.08 3.08
C ALA A 299 18.72 20.00 3.25
N ASP A 300 19.42 21.08 2.94
CA ASP A 300 20.83 21.18 3.24
C ASP A 300 21.07 21.38 4.76
N SER A 301 22.33 21.37 5.17
CA SER A 301 22.72 21.46 6.58
C SER A 301 22.55 22.84 7.21
N THR A 302 22.25 23.85 6.44
CA THR A 302 22.18 25.24 6.94
C THR A 302 20.79 25.62 7.42
N GLY A 303 19.82 24.71 7.37
CA GLY A 303 18.43 24.98 7.71
C GLY A 303 17.75 25.95 6.75
N VAL A 304 18.36 26.22 5.60
CA VAL A 304 17.76 27.06 4.58
C VAL A 304 16.55 26.31 3.98
N SER A 305 15.46 27.02 3.80
CA SER A 305 14.23 26.48 3.24
C SER A 305 14.46 25.67 1.96
N ALA A 306 13.80 24.53 1.83
CA ALA A 306 13.83 23.67 0.66
C ALA A 306 13.43 24.40 -0.63
N THR A 307 12.63 25.44 -0.54
CA THR A 307 12.25 26.28 -1.68
C THR A 307 13.41 27.07 -2.24
N SER A 308 14.42 27.37 -1.43
CA SER A 308 15.60 28.10 -1.86
C SER A 308 16.74 27.18 -2.27
N ASN A 309 16.96 26.07 -1.58
CA ASN A 309 18.07 25.16 -1.87
C ASN A 309 17.83 23.73 -1.33
N PRO A 310 16.93 22.96 -1.90
CA PRO A 310 16.77 21.56 -1.50
C PRO A 310 18.00 20.75 -1.93
N GLY A 311 18.56 19.96 -1.04
CA GLY A 311 19.77 19.20 -1.33
C GLY A 311 20.04 18.07 -0.35
N SER A 312 21.16 17.40 -0.55
CA SER A 312 21.66 16.42 0.41
C SER A 312 22.13 17.10 1.69
N ARG A 313 21.93 16.46 2.81
CA ARG A 313 22.45 16.95 4.09
C ARG A 313 23.98 17.01 4.07
N LEU A 314 24.53 18.15 4.41
CA LEU A 314 25.96 18.37 4.42
C LEU A 314 26.61 18.07 5.78
N VAL A 315 25.85 18.18 6.89
CA VAL A 315 26.28 17.80 8.23
C VAL A 315 25.14 17.15 8.99
N GLU A 316 25.46 16.26 9.92
CA GLU A 316 24.50 15.57 10.77
C GLU A 316 25.03 15.49 12.20
N ILE A 317 24.12 15.37 13.16
CA ILE A 317 24.44 15.04 14.54
C ILE A 317 24.00 13.60 14.73
N ASP A 318 24.96 12.70 14.87
CA ASP A 318 24.71 11.31 15.22
C ASP A 318 24.90 11.12 16.72
N ILE A 319 24.08 10.27 17.31
CA ILE A 319 24.10 9.93 18.73
C ILE A 319 24.34 8.45 18.86
N ASP A 320 25.52 8.09 19.39
CA ASP A 320 25.85 6.72 19.73
C ASP A 320 25.55 6.46 21.20
N LEU A 321 24.70 5.50 21.45
CA LEU A 321 24.38 5.00 22.78
C LEU A 321 25.25 3.77 23.08
N GLU A 322 25.88 3.72 24.27
CA GLU A 322 26.56 2.52 24.72
C GLU A 322 25.58 1.33 24.77
N ARG A 323 24.35 1.61 25.21
CA ARG A 323 23.23 0.66 25.21
C ARG A 323 21.94 1.42 24.96
N VAL A 324 21.12 0.87 24.15
CA VAL A 324 19.84 1.45 23.77
C VAL A 324 18.75 1.08 24.74
N ALA A 325 18.69 -0.18 25.17
CA ALA A 325 17.84 -0.59 26.27
C ALA A 325 18.70 -0.84 27.53
N VAL A 326 18.25 -0.32 28.63
CA VAL A 326 18.96 -0.34 29.91
C VAL A 326 17.98 -0.61 31.06
N PRO A 327 18.42 -1.27 32.12
CA PRO A 327 17.60 -1.38 33.32
C PRO A 327 17.44 0.00 33.98
N GLN A 328 16.48 0.09 34.88
CA GLN A 328 16.29 1.28 35.71
C GLN A 328 17.57 1.61 36.48
N ASP A 329 17.84 2.90 36.71
CA ASP A 329 19.01 3.40 37.42
C ASP A 329 20.37 3.11 36.73
N PHE A 330 20.35 2.94 35.43
CA PHE A 330 21.55 2.72 34.63
C PHE A 330 22.17 4.04 34.17
N GLU A 331 23.47 4.17 34.36
CA GLU A 331 24.27 5.30 33.88
C GLU A 331 25.08 4.85 32.67
N GLN A 332 24.92 5.56 31.55
CA GLN A 332 25.67 5.27 30.33
C GLN A 332 26.29 6.52 29.72
N THR A 333 27.39 6.33 28.99
CA THR A 333 27.99 7.36 28.18
C THR A 333 27.30 7.48 26.84
N ILE A 334 26.93 8.69 26.47
CA ILE A 334 26.39 9.03 25.15
C ILE A 334 27.52 9.70 24.36
N ALA A 335 27.84 9.16 23.20
CA ALA A 335 28.75 9.79 22.27
C ALA A 335 27.95 10.57 21.22
N ILE A 336 28.42 11.75 20.91
CA ILE A 336 27.83 12.65 19.92
C ILE A 336 28.90 12.90 18.86
N ASP A 337 28.58 12.65 17.60
CA ASP A 337 29.36 12.98 16.43
C ASP A 337 28.65 14.05 15.61
N TYR A 338 29.26 15.19 15.43
CA TYR A 338 28.75 16.26 14.61
C TYR A 338 29.67 16.47 13.41
N SER A 339 29.31 15.87 12.31
CA SER A 339 30.15 15.85 11.12
C SER A 339 29.33 15.88 9.82
N SER A 340 30.02 16.11 8.71
CA SER A 340 29.44 15.86 7.38
C SER A 340 29.45 14.37 7.06
N PRO A 341 28.62 13.88 6.12
CA PRO A 341 28.67 12.50 5.64
C PRO A 341 30.03 12.07 5.09
N SER A 342 30.87 13.02 4.72
CA SER A 342 32.28 12.78 4.32
C SER A 342 33.26 12.72 5.49
N GLY A 343 32.78 12.85 6.73
CA GLY A 343 33.58 12.85 7.94
C GLY A 343 34.27 14.20 8.24
N THR A 344 33.82 15.31 7.66
CA THR A 344 34.34 16.63 8.01
C THR A 344 33.70 17.11 9.32
N PRO A 345 34.49 17.33 10.41
CA PRO A 345 33.91 17.62 11.71
C PRO A 345 33.39 19.07 11.82
N VAL A 346 32.32 19.24 12.60
CA VAL A 346 31.87 20.56 13.08
C VAL A 346 32.40 20.76 14.48
N ALA A 347 33.53 21.44 14.56
CA ALA A 347 34.35 21.55 15.77
C ALA A 347 33.99 22.75 16.63
N ASN A 348 34.20 22.61 17.95
CA ASN A 348 34.04 23.67 18.96
C ASN A 348 32.64 24.32 18.97
N THR A 349 31.61 23.53 18.69
CA THR A 349 30.20 23.98 18.66
C THR A 349 29.55 23.65 20.00
N ASN A 350 28.81 24.62 20.55
CA ASN A 350 28.01 24.41 21.75
C ASN A 350 26.66 23.84 21.37
N LEU A 351 26.40 22.64 21.86
CA LEU A 351 25.16 21.92 21.66
C LEU A 351 24.26 21.98 22.91
N GLN A 352 23.01 21.67 22.76
CA GLN A 352 22.10 21.38 23.86
C GLN A 352 21.70 19.92 23.81
N LEU A 353 22.03 19.15 24.83
CA LEU A 353 21.53 17.83 25.04
C LEU A 353 20.27 17.92 25.92
N ARG A 354 19.19 17.38 25.47
CA ARG A 354 17.89 17.40 26.13
C ARG A 354 17.37 15.98 26.29
N TYR A 355 17.15 15.59 27.52
CA TYR A 355 16.45 14.38 27.87
C TYR A 355 15.13 14.79 28.52
N GLU A 356 14.11 14.99 27.69
CA GLU A 356 12.91 15.73 28.07
C GLU A 356 12.05 15.00 29.10
N MET A 357 12.07 13.66 29.10
CA MET A 357 11.32 12.86 30.07
C MET A 357 11.82 13.10 31.52
N THR A 358 13.10 13.33 31.70
CA THR A 358 13.69 13.60 33.01
C THR A 358 13.90 15.09 33.27
N SER A 359 13.59 15.95 32.30
CA SER A 359 13.93 17.38 32.30
C SER A 359 15.41 17.63 32.52
N THR A 360 16.27 16.74 32.02
CA THR A 360 17.71 16.87 32.06
C THR A 360 18.20 17.70 30.87
N TYR A 361 18.96 18.73 31.12
CA TYR A 361 19.50 19.61 30.08
C TYR A 361 20.98 19.79 30.32
N LEU A 362 21.81 19.33 29.36
CA LEU A 362 23.27 19.46 29.36
C LEU A 362 23.70 20.32 28.17
N ASN A 363 24.92 20.84 28.20
CA ASN A 363 25.44 21.71 27.15
C ASN A 363 26.82 21.20 26.70
N PRO A 364 26.89 20.06 25.99
CA PRO A 364 28.14 19.58 25.45
C PRO A 364 28.73 20.55 24.43
N THR A 365 30.06 20.50 24.31
CA THR A 365 30.78 21.25 23.26
C THR A 365 31.60 20.25 22.47
N THR A 366 31.46 20.25 21.15
CA THR A 366 32.24 19.36 20.29
C THR A 366 33.73 19.73 20.33
N ASP A 367 34.57 18.72 20.30
CA ASP A 367 36.02 18.85 20.23
C ASP A 367 36.53 19.22 18.82
N ALA A 368 37.83 19.16 18.58
CA ALA A 368 38.42 19.41 17.26
C ALA A 368 38.02 18.37 16.18
N ASN A 369 37.50 17.24 16.59
CA ASN A 369 37.03 16.16 15.71
C ASN A 369 35.52 16.18 15.54
N GLY A 370 34.80 17.18 16.07
CA GLY A 370 33.35 17.25 16.03
C GLY A 370 32.66 16.34 17.06
N GLN A 371 33.40 15.80 18.02
CA GLN A 371 32.91 14.83 18.99
C GLN A 371 32.65 15.42 20.35
N ALA A 372 31.63 14.95 21.04
CA ALA A 372 31.37 15.24 22.44
C ALA A 372 30.86 13.95 23.13
N THR A 373 31.01 13.89 24.45
CA THR A 373 30.51 12.78 25.27
C THR A 373 29.85 13.35 26.51
N GLU A 374 28.71 12.74 26.86
CA GLU A 374 27.97 13.08 28.08
C GLU A 374 27.52 11.81 28.80
N LEU A 375 27.36 11.95 30.12
CA LEU A 375 26.90 10.89 30.99
C LEU A 375 25.42 11.11 31.29
N VAL A 376 24.59 10.16 30.91
CA VAL A 376 23.14 10.21 31.13
C VAL A 376 22.73 9.06 32.02
N ASN A 377 21.97 9.38 33.05
CA ASN A 377 21.45 8.41 33.98
C ASN A 377 19.93 8.20 33.71
N SER A 378 19.55 6.96 33.40
CA SER A 378 18.16 6.55 33.14
C SER A 378 17.31 6.39 34.40
N SER A 379 17.83 6.79 35.60
CA SER A 379 17.26 6.47 36.91
C SER A 379 15.87 7.03 37.20
N THR A 380 15.31 7.85 36.35
CA THR A 380 14.27 8.75 36.83
C THR A 380 12.90 8.62 36.20
N VAL A 381 12.74 7.91 35.11
CA VAL A 381 11.39 7.81 34.52
C VAL A 381 11.17 6.49 33.83
N VAL A 382 10.55 5.57 34.51
CA VAL A 382 9.65 4.62 33.88
C VAL A 382 8.37 5.39 33.61
N ASP A 383 7.99 5.60 32.38
CA ASP A 383 6.66 6.08 32.05
C ASP A 383 5.65 4.97 32.35
N THR A 384 5.04 5.06 33.54
CA THR A 384 4.05 4.08 33.98
C THR A 384 2.65 4.41 33.48
N THR A 385 2.49 5.30 32.54
CA THR A 385 1.18 5.65 31.97
C THR A 385 0.62 4.53 31.11
N ASN A 386 1.46 3.65 30.59
CA ASN A 386 1.07 2.37 30.00
C ASN A 386 1.22 1.26 31.04
N ALA A 387 0.19 1.01 31.81
CA ALA A 387 0.23 0.20 33.00
C ALA A 387 0.48 -1.32 32.77
N SER A 388 0.69 -1.75 31.54
CA SER A 388 1.02 -3.14 31.18
C SER A 388 2.48 -3.38 30.82
N ASP A 389 3.29 -2.31 30.67
CA ASP A 389 4.62 -2.43 30.10
C ASP A 389 5.69 -2.30 31.16
N ASP A 390 6.64 -3.24 31.17
CA ASP A 390 7.82 -3.23 32.05
C ASP A 390 8.91 -2.28 31.53
N PHE A 391 8.63 -1.47 30.50
CA PHE A 391 9.59 -0.58 29.86
C PHE A 391 9.00 0.78 29.46
N SER A 392 9.83 1.74 29.15
CA SER A 392 9.45 3.01 28.55
C SER A 392 10.50 3.51 27.57
N SER A 393 10.04 4.06 26.47
CA SER A 393 10.87 4.71 25.45
C SER A 393 11.05 6.19 25.77
N ASN A 394 12.29 6.66 25.78
CA ASN A 394 12.63 8.01 26.19
C ASN A 394 13.50 8.71 25.15
N GLY A 395 12.94 9.69 24.46
CA GLY A 395 13.64 10.44 23.44
C GLY A 395 14.75 11.32 24.01
N LEU A 396 15.92 11.18 23.42
CA LEU A 396 17.11 12.02 23.65
C LEU A 396 17.30 12.92 22.44
N ILE A 397 17.46 14.22 22.67
CA ILE A 397 17.66 15.20 21.61
C ILE A 397 18.99 15.91 21.84
N VAL A 398 19.81 15.99 20.78
CA VAL A 398 20.97 16.88 20.71
C VAL A 398 20.68 17.93 19.66
N TRP A 399 20.75 19.20 20.04
CA TRP A 399 20.38 20.32 19.20
C TRP A 399 21.46 21.36 19.10
N ASP A 400 21.77 21.77 17.87
CA ASP A 400 22.54 22.98 17.59
C ASP A 400 21.56 24.16 17.41
N PRO A 401 21.44 25.08 18.40
CA PRO A 401 20.48 26.18 18.31
C PRO A 401 20.91 27.29 17.33
N GLN A 402 22.10 27.23 16.75
CA GLN A 402 22.58 28.24 15.81
C GLN A 402 22.29 27.84 14.36
N GLU A 403 22.45 26.56 14.06
CA GLU A 403 22.26 26.02 12.72
C GLU A 403 20.90 25.28 12.61
N GLU A 404 20.13 25.20 13.72
CA GLU A 404 18.83 24.51 13.80
C GLU A 404 18.93 23.04 13.37
N ILE A 405 20.03 22.37 13.77
CA ILE A 405 20.29 20.98 13.45
C ILE A 405 20.00 20.11 14.66
N ILE A 406 19.27 19.03 14.44
CA ILE A 406 18.88 18.08 15.47
C ILE A 406 19.49 16.71 15.16
N GLY A 407 20.04 16.07 16.20
CA GLY A 407 20.20 14.63 16.32
C GLY A 407 19.21 14.10 17.36
N ALA A 408 18.63 12.94 17.12
CA ALA A 408 17.71 12.31 18.04
C ALA A 408 18.01 10.82 18.15
N ALA A 409 17.78 10.27 19.34
CA ALA A 409 17.88 8.84 19.62
C ALA A 409 16.94 8.47 20.76
N THR A 410 16.58 7.19 20.86
CA THR A 410 15.71 6.68 21.92
C THR A 410 16.50 5.84 22.92
N ILE A 411 16.29 6.08 24.19
CA ILE A 411 16.76 5.21 25.29
C ILE A 411 15.55 4.46 25.86
N VAL A 412 15.62 3.13 25.80
CA VAL A 412 14.60 2.26 26.38
C VAL A 412 14.99 1.86 27.79
N ILE A 413 14.09 2.06 28.73
CA ILE A 413 14.24 1.53 30.11
C ILE A 413 13.36 0.29 30.21
N ASP A 414 13.99 -0.86 30.34
CA ASP A 414 13.33 -2.16 30.39
C ASP A 414 13.62 -2.86 31.72
N LEU A 415 12.57 -3.09 32.49
CA LEU A 415 12.68 -3.74 33.82
C LEU A 415 12.82 -5.26 33.72
N SER A 416 12.47 -5.83 32.56
CA SER A 416 12.49 -7.28 32.32
C SER A 416 13.74 -7.79 31.60
N LEU A 417 14.71 -6.92 31.35
CA LEU A 417 15.85 -7.15 30.46
C LEU A 417 16.63 -8.43 30.79
N THR A 418 16.74 -9.32 29.82
CA THR A 418 17.50 -10.57 29.91
C THR A 418 18.83 -10.46 29.15
N PRO A 419 19.86 -11.27 29.49
CA PRO A 419 21.13 -11.23 28.76
C PRO A 419 20.98 -11.50 27.25
N VAL A 420 20.27 -12.57 26.88
CA VAL A 420 19.91 -12.91 25.50
C VAL A 420 18.45 -13.29 25.49
N ASP A 421 17.74 -12.88 24.45
CA ASP A 421 16.35 -13.27 24.17
C ASP A 421 16.18 -13.35 22.64
N LEU A 422 16.20 -14.57 22.11
CA LEU A 422 16.08 -14.82 20.68
C LEU A 422 14.62 -14.94 20.29
N VAL A 423 14.16 -14.11 19.39
CA VAL A 423 12.76 -14.06 18.93
C VAL A 423 12.65 -14.35 17.46
N ALA A 424 11.88 -15.37 17.11
CA ALA A 424 11.53 -15.65 15.72
C ALA A 424 10.35 -14.77 15.27
N GLN A 425 10.53 -14.03 14.19
CA GLN A 425 9.52 -13.05 13.71
C GLN A 425 8.75 -13.62 12.50
N SER A 426 7.60 -14.26 12.73
CA SER A 426 6.77 -14.83 11.66
C SER A 426 6.22 -13.77 10.70
N ASP A 427 5.94 -12.57 11.20
CA ASP A 427 5.30 -11.51 10.42
C ASP A 427 6.27 -10.77 9.47
N ALA A 428 7.57 -10.88 9.73
CA ALA A 428 8.61 -10.26 8.92
C ALA A 428 9.35 -11.22 7.99
N ILE A 429 8.85 -12.43 7.79
CA ILE A 429 9.41 -13.40 6.85
C ILE A 429 9.12 -12.91 5.42
N ILE A 430 10.19 -12.76 4.63
CA ILE A 430 10.07 -12.46 3.20
C ILE A 430 10.09 -13.79 2.46
N VAL A 431 9.11 -14.00 1.61
CA VAL A 431 8.99 -15.22 0.80
C VAL A 431 9.21 -14.87 -0.66
N THR A 432 10.26 -15.45 -1.25
CA THR A 432 10.54 -15.32 -2.68
C THR A 432 10.26 -16.65 -3.37
N ARG A 433 9.46 -16.63 -4.43
CA ARG A 433 9.17 -17.79 -5.27
C ARG A 433 9.94 -17.72 -6.57
N VAL A 434 10.61 -18.81 -6.93
CA VAL A 434 11.20 -19.00 -8.26
C VAL A 434 10.40 -20.07 -9.00
N ARG A 435 9.71 -19.68 -10.07
CA ARG A 435 8.93 -20.52 -10.95
C ARG A 435 9.44 -20.33 -12.39
N ASP A 436 9.79 -21.39 -13.08
CA ASP A 436 10.30 -21.36 -14.46
C ASP A 436 11.50 -20.41 -14.68
N GLY A 437 12.31 -20.23 -13.63
CA GLY A 437 13.46 -19.34 -13.63
C GLY A 437 13.12 -17.85 -13.44
N VAL A 438 11.86 -17.52 -13.17
CA VAL A 438 11.41 -16.17 -12.82
C VAL A 438 11.27 -16.07 -11.32
N SER A 439 11.92 -15.06 -10.72
CA SER A 439 11.86 -14.78 -9.29
C SER A 439 10.78 -13.73 -9.01
N SER A 440 9.96 -13.94 -7.99
CA SER A 440 8.93 -13.02 -7.52
C SER A 440 8.84 -13.04 -6.00
N ILE A 441 8.69 -11.87 -5.38
CA ILE A 441 8.40 -11.76 -3.95
C ILE A 441 6.90 -11.96 -3.77
N LEU A 442 6.54 -12.87 -2.86
CA LEU A 442 5.15 -13.12 -2.49
C LEU A 442 4.75 -12.19 -1.34
N THR A 443 3.50 -11.76 -1.33
CA THR A 443 2.97 -10.84 -0.31
C THR A 443 1.83 -11.49 0.46
N LYS A 444 1.70 -11.15 1.75
CA LYS A 444 0.61 -11.65 2.61
C LYS A 444 -0.78 -11.26 2.12
N SER A 445 -0.91 -10.13 1.42
CA SER A 445 -2.20 -9.63 0.92
C SER A 445 -2.84 -10.53 -0.13
N ILE A 446 -2.02 -11.25 -0.93
CA ILE A 446 -2.48 -12.24 -1.92
C ILE A 446 -2.34 -13.67 -1.39
N GLY A 447 -1.71 -13.84 -0.23
CA GLY A 447 -1.30 -15.14 0.30
C GLY A 447 0.01 -15.65 -0.33
N TYR A 448 0.71 -16.50 0.39
CA TYR A 448 1.89 -17.19 -0.15
C TYR A 448 1.42 -18.43 -0.90
N ASN A 449 1.38 -18.35 -2.22
CA ASN A 449 0.96 -19.46 -3.08
C ASN A 449 2.13 -20.11 -3.82
N ALA A 450 2.08 -21.41 -4.02
CA ALA A 450 3.10 -22.16 -4.73
C ALA A 450 2.53 -23.39 -5.44
N LEU A 451 3.20 -23.80 -6.50
CA LEU A 451 2.92 -25.05 -7.20
C LEU A 451 4.01 -26.09 -6.92
N PRO A 452 3.74 -27.36 -7.09
CA PRO A 452 4.79 -28.39 -7.07
C PRO A 452 5.91 -28.09 -8.06
N GLY A 453 7.15 -28.09 -7.56
CA GLY A 453 8.34 -27.75 -8.34
C GLY A 453 8.83 -26.32 -8.17
N ASP A 454 8.03 -25.42 -7.62
CA ASP A 454 8.48 -24.07 -7.26
C ASP A 454 9.59 -24.14 -6.19
N LEU A 455 10.54 -23.26 -6.28
CA LEU A 455 11.51 -23.02 -5.23
C LEU A 455 11.04 -21.81 -4.42
N LEU A 456 10.75 -22.01 -3.14
CA LEU A 456 10.47 -20.97 -2.17
C LEU A 456 11.71 -20.69 -1.34
N SER A 457 12.15 -19.45 -1.29
CA SER A 457 13.22 -18.97 -0.42
C SER A 457 12.61 -18.10 0.66
N PHE A 458 12.77 -18.49 1.91
CA PHE A 458 12.26 -17.80 3.09
C PHE A 458 13.41 -17.03 3.74
N SER A 459 13.38 -15.71 3.69
CA SER A 459 14.31 -14.86 4.46
C SER A 459 13.72 -14.63 5.84
N ILE A 460 14.22 -15.38 6.83
CA ILE A 460 13.65 -15.47 8.17
C ILE A 460 14.43 -14.55 9.10
N PRO A 461 13.81 -13.51 9.65
CA PRO A 461 14.41 -12.63 10.64
C PRO A 461 14.36 -13.26 12.03
N THR A 462 15.47 -13.14 12.73
CA THR A 462 15.58 -13.46 14.16
C THR A 462 16.14 -12.27 14.89
N GLN A 463 15.45 -11.81 15.90
CA GLN A 463 15.88 -10.70 16.75
C GLN A 463 16.54 -11.24 18.03
N ASN A 464 17.56 -10.55 18.51
CA ASN A 464 18.05 -10.71 19.87
C ASN A 464 17.57 -9.52 20.71
N ARG A 465 16.60 -9.73 21.56
CA ARG A 465 16.02 -8.71 22.45
C ARG A 465 16.80 -8.55 23.76
N GLY A 466 17.85 -9.34 23.95
CA GLY A 466 18.73 -9.26 25.09
C GLY A 466 19.80 -8.17 24.94
N PHE A 467 20.42 -7.81 26.08
CA PHE A 467 21.38 -6.71 26.16
C PHE A 467 22.85 -7.14 25.93
N ILE A 468 23.11 -8.42 25.66
CA ILE A 468 24.41 -8.92 25.17
C ILE A 468 24.23 -9.63 23.85
N ALA A 469 25.32 -9.71 23.07
CA ALA A 469 25.30 -10.43 21.79
C ALA A 469 24.99 -11.94 22.00
N SER A 470 24.09 -12.50 21.20
CA SER A 470 23.87 -13.95 21.19
C SER A 470 25.07 -14.66 20.59
N PRO A 471 25.44 -15.84 21.08
CA PRO A 471 26.35 -16.70 20.34
C PRO A 471 25.71 -17.15 19.01
N SER A 472 26.55 -17.60 18.05
CA SER A 472 26.03 -18.26 16.85
C SER A 472 25.35 -19.57 17.22
N THR A 473 24.19 -19.85 16.63
CA THR A 473 23.41 -21.07 16.82
C THR A 473 22.84 -21.55 15.47
N THR A 474 21.75 -22.29 15.47
CA THR A 474 21.07 -22.74 14.25
C THR A 474 19.59 -22.35 14.28
N ILE A 475 19.01 -22.34 13.09
CA ILE A 475 17.57 -22.24 12.85
C ILE A 475 17.12 -23.50 12.13
N ASP A 476 16.09 -24.14 12.62
CA ASP A 476 15.46 -25.31 12.00
C ASP A 476 14.13 -24.92 11.36
N VAL A 477 13.96 -25.27 10.11
CA VAL A 477 12.67 -25.15 9.41
C VAL A 477 12.16 -26.54 9.07
N THR A 478 11.05 -26.91 9.71
CA THR A 478 10.40 -28.20 9.44
C THR A 478 9.32 -28.01 8.38
N THR A 479 9.52 -28.65 7.23
CA THR A 479 8.58 -28.65 6.13
C THR A 479 7.32 -29.45 6.45
N PRO A 480 6.20 -29.28 5.73
CA PRO A 480 4.97 -30.03 5.95
C PRO A 480 5.16 -31.55 5.84
N SER A 481 6.06 -32.00 4.97
CA SER A 481 6.44 -33.40 4.83
C SER A 481 7.26 -33.97 6.01
N GLY A 482 7.63 -33.12 7.00
CA GLY A 482 8.41 -33.50 8.18
C GLY A 482 9.93 -33.51 7.95
N THR A 483 10.41 -32.97 6.84
CA THR A 483 11.84 -32.78 6.61
C THR A 483 12.31 -31.50 7.30
N THR A 484 13.38 -31.60 8.09
CA THR A 484 13.99 -30.42 8.71
C THR A 484 15.15 -29.92 7.86
N ILE A 485 15.16 -28.62 7.60
CA ILE A 485 16.25 -27.87 6.97
C ILE A 485 16.89 -27.04 8.08
N THR A 486 18.20 -27.21 8.27
CA THR A 486 18.95 -26.52 9.34
C THR A 486 19.93 -25.57 8.69
N GLU A 487 19.87 -24.30 9.10
CA GLU A 487 20.80 -23.26 8.67
C GLU A 487 21.49 -22.61 9.88
N THR A 488 22.64 -21.99 9.61
CA THR A 488 23.41 -21.33 10.68
C THR A 488 22.89 -19.93 10.92
N LEU A 489 22.46 -19.65 12.15
CA LEU A 489 22.17 -18.32 12.62
C LEU A 489 23.46 -17.66 13.11
N PRO A 490 23.89 -16.52 12.55
CA PRO A 490 25.09 -15.83 12.97
C PRO A 490 24.97 -15.26 14.39
N VAL A 491 26.03 -14.70 14.92
CA VAL A 491 25.99 -13.87 16.12
C VAL A 491 25.08 -12.70 15.88
N ILE A 492 24.09 -12.50 16.75
CA ILE A 492 23.20 -11.33 16.71
C ILE A 492 23.64 -10.37 17.81
N PRO A 493 23.99 -9.12 17.47
CA PRO A 493 24.35 -8.12 18.45
C PRO A 493 23.22 -7.89 19.48
N PRO A 494 23.49 -7.23 20.61
CA PRO A 494 22.44 -6.81 21.52
C PRO A 494 21.38 -6.03 20.76
N PHE A 495 20.13 -6.36 20.99
CA PHE A 495 18.95 -5.74 20.35
C PHE A 495 18.99 -5.76 18.81
N GLY A 496 19.78 -6.61 18.22
CA GLY A 496 19.96 -6.70 16.79
C GLY A 496 19.07 -7.73 16.12
N GLU A 497 19.09 -7.72 14.81
CA GLU A 497 18.43 -8.70 13.96
C GLU A 497 19.45 -9.37 13.03
N ALA A 498 19.21 -10.61 12.73
CA ALA A 498 19.88 -11.31 11.63
C ALA A 498 18.83 -12.05 10.78
N ARG A 499 19.07 -12.13 9.49
CA ARG A 499 18.24 -12.91 8.57
C ARG A 499 18.96 -14.15 8.10
N VAL A 500 18.21 -15.23 7.99
CA VAL A 500 18.70 -16.50 7.48
C VAL A 500 17.78 -16.92 6.33
N ASP A 501 18.40 -17.23 5.18
CA ASP A 501 17.65 -17.69 4.01
C ASP A 501 17.56 -19.21 4.03
N VAL A 502 16.34 -19.72 3.90
CA VAL A 502 16.04 -21.16 3.86
C VAL A 502 15.29 -21.47 2.58
N ASP A 503 15.84 -22.41 1.79
CA ASP A 503 15.28 -22.80 0.51
C ASP A 503 14.47 -24.10 0.64
N TRP A 504 13.23 -24.07 0.16
CA TRP A 504 12.37 -25.25 0.07
C TRP A 504 11.80 -25.39 -1.34
N THR A 505 12.15 -26.49 -2.01
CA THR A 505 11.49 -26.85 -3.26
C THR A 505 10.22 -27.64 -2.95
N VAL A 506 9.09 -27.16 -3.41
CA VAL A 506 7.79 -27.80 -3.19
C VAL A 506 7.76 -29.18 -3.84
N PRO A 507 7.60 -30.27 -3.06
CA PRO A 507 7.58 -31.64 -3.60
C PRO A 507 6.41 -31.85 -4.58
N ALA A 508 6.62 -32.71 -5.58
CA ALA A 508 5.59 -33.03 -6.56
C ALA A 508 4.32 -33.67 -5.99
N ASN A 509 4.43 -34.26 -4.80
CA ASN A 509 3.34 -34.92 -4.09
C ASN A 509 2.88 -34.16 -2.84
N GLU A 510 3.26 -32.90 -2.72
CA GLU A 510 2.77 -32.06 -1.61
C GLU A 510 1.25 -31.94 -1.69
N PRO A 511 0.51 -32.13 -0.59
CA PRO A 511 -0.95 -32.00 -0.57
C PRO A 511 -1.42 -30.60 -0.98
N ILE A 512 -2.54 -30.54 -1.68
CA ILE A 512 -3.24 -29.30 -2.01
C ILE A 512 -3.75 -28.63 -0.71
N GLY A 513 -3.74 -27.30 -0.69
CA GLY A 513 -4.25 -26.49 0.40
C GLY A 513 -3.15 -25.88 1.27
N ILE A 514 -3.55 -25.26 2.37
CA ILE A 514 -2.63 -24.58 3.28
C ILE A 514 -1.70 -25.59 3.94
N GLN A 515 -0.41 -25.34 3.77
CA GLN A 515 0.69 -26.10 4.36
C GLN A 515 1.49 -25.20 5.28
N THR A 516 1.84 -25.68 6.48
CA THR A 516 2.55 -24.90 7.48
C THR A 516 4.00 -25.37 7.59
N LEU A 517 4.94 -24.45 7.45
CA LEU A 517 6.33 -24.65 7.81
C LEU A 517 6.55 -24.12 9.23
N ASN A 518 7.15 -24.93 10.08
CA ASN A 518 7.45 -24.58 11.47
C ASN A 518 8.91 -24.20 11.60
N ILE A 519 9.18 -23.10 12.26
CA ILE A 519 10.49 -22.51 12.46
C ILE A 519 10.84 -22.58 13.93
N VAL A 520 12.05 -23.00 14.25
CA VAL A 520 12.57 -23.04 15.61
C VAL A 520 13.98 -22.45 15.62
N VAL A 521 14.17 -21.41 16.35
CA VAL A 521 15.47 -20.78 16.62
C VAL A 521 16.10 -21.47 17.81
N ASP A 522 17.39 -21.76 17.70
CA ASP A 522 18.17 -22.48 18.74
C ASP A 522 17.55 -23.81 19.17
N PRO A 523 17.28 -24.73 18.22
CA PRO A 523 16.58 -25.99 18.51
C PRO A 523 17.34 -26.93 19.49
N ASP A 524 18.64 -26.76 19.60
CA ASP A 524 19.51 -27.57 20.45
C ASP A 524 19.77 -26.94 21.83
N ASP A 525 19.11 -25.83 22.18
CA ASP A 525 19.28 -25.07 23.42
C ASP A 525 20.76 -24.72 23.74
N LEU A 526 21.50 -24.30 22.71
CA LEU A 526 22.91 -23.94 22.86
C LEU A 526 23.11 -22.56 23.48
N VAL A 527 22.13 -21.67 23.32
CA VAL A 527 22.11 -20.33 23.89
C VAL A 527 21.42 -20.40 25.26
N THR A 528 22.23 -20.68 26.29
CA THR A 528 21.73 -20.92 27.64
C THR A 528 21.27 -19.65 28.37
N GLU A 529 21.73 -18.48 27.90
CA GLU A 529 21.36 -17.16 28.39
C GLU A 529 19.98 -16.72 27.94
N ASP A 530 19.48 -17.31 26.88
CA ASP A 530 18.10 -17.15 26.43
C ASP A 530 17.18 -18.02 27.28
N THR A 531 16.46 -17.40 28.18
CA THR A 531 15.58 -18.09 29.13
C THR A 531 14.12 -18.16 28.67
N ASN A 532 13.76 -17.39 27.65
CA ASN A 532 12.41 -17.38 27.07
C ASN A 532 12.35 -18.13 25.75
N LYS A 533 12.35 -19.45 25.79
CA LYS A 533 12.29 -20.28 24.55
C LYS A 533 10.90 -20.30 23.90
N THR A 534 9.91 -19.69 24.48
CA THR A 534 8.55 -19.72 23.92
C THR A 534 8.37 -18.81 22.70
N ASN A 535 9.18 -17.77 22.57
CA ASN A 535 9.21 -16.85 21.46
C ASN A 535 10.25 -17.22 20.37
N ASN A 536 11.02 -18.30 20.58
CA ASN A 536 11.96 -18.85 19.61
C ASN A 536 11.26 -19.61 18.46
N VAL A 537 9.95 -19.64 18.43
CA VAL A 537 9.17 -20.39 17.46
C VAL A 537 8.34 -19.47 16.60
N ALA A 538 8.30 -19.78 15.31
CA ALA A 538 7.47 -19.08 14.34
C ALA A 538 6.89 -20.10 13.36
N SER A 539 5.97 -19.65 12.53
CA SER A 539 5.45 -20.45 11.43
C SER A 539 5.10 -19.59 10.24
N VAL A 540 5.13 -20.18 9.05
CA VAL A 540 4.65 -19.59 7.84
C VAL A 540 3.71 -20.54 7.12
N GLU A 541 2.59 -20.02 6.67
CA GLU A 541 1.60 -20.78 5.89
C GLU A 541 1.77 -20.48 4.41
N VAL A 542 1.77 -21.55 3.61
CA VAL A 542 1.87 -21.49 2.16
C VAL A 542 0.71 -22.28 1.58
N PHE A 543 -0.04 -21.70 0.69
CA PHE A 543 -1.05 -22.43 -0.06
C PHE A 543 -0.38 -23.18 -1.23
N ILE A 544 -0.57 -24.49 -1.26
CA ILE A 544 -0.07 -25.33 -2.35
C ILE A 544 -1.23 -25.60 -3.29
N GLY A 545 -1.19 -24.95 -4.44
CA GLY A 545 -2.20 -25.08 -5.47
C GLY A 545 -1.80 -26.05 -6.60
N ARG A 546 -2.60 -26.02 -7.63
CA ARG A 546 -2.39 -26.64 -8.93
C ARG A 546 -2.75 -25.61 -9.99
N THR A 547 -2.10 -25.70 -11.13
CA THR A 547 -2.53 -24.88 -12.26
C THR A 547 -3.93 -25.31 -12.72
N PRO A 548 -4.78 -24.38 -13.12
CA PRO A 548 -6.08 -24.71 -13.65
C PRO A 548 -5.94 -25.56 -14.92
N THR A 549 -6.99 -26.25 -15.28
CA THR A 549 -7.04 -27.06 -16.50
C THR A 549 -7.93 -26.37 -17.54
N ALA A 550 -7.32 -25.89 -18.60
CA ALA A 550 -8.02 -25.29 -19.72
C ALA A 550 -8.70 -26.34 -20.59
N GLN A 551 -9.99 -26.20 -20.81
CA GLN A 551 -10.76 -27.04 -21.70
C GLN A 551 -11.65 -26.15 -22.59
N ILE A 552 -11.81 -26.53 -23.85
CA ILE A 552 -12.72 -25.86 -24.77
C ILE A 552 -13.44 -26.94 -25.57
N THR A 553 -14.74 -26.73 -25.78
CA THR A 553 -15.56 -27.60 -26.66
C THR A 553 -15.02 -27.51 -28.09
N VAL A 554 -14.89 -28.65 -28.75
CA VAL A 554 -14.44 -28.70 -30.14
C VAL A 554 -15.37 -27.86 -31.00
N ILE A 555 -14.76 -26.96 -31.78
CA ILE A 555 -15.50 -26.13 -32.71
C ILE A 555 -15.73 -26.98 -33.99
N ASP A 556 -16.96 -27.32 -34.23
CA ASP A 556 -17.36 -28.02 -35.48
C ASP A 556 -17.16 -27.09 -36.71
N GLU A 557 -17.32 -27.64 -37.89
CA GLU A 557 -17.32 -26.87 -39.15
C GLU A 557 -18.32 -25.70 -39.08
N VAL A 558 -17.84 -24.51 -39.34
CA VAL A 558 -18.60 -23.26 -39.22
C VAL A 558 -18.61 -22.55 -40.57
N PHE A 559 -19.66 -21.84 -40.85
CA PHE A 559 -19.71 -20.95 -42.03
C PHE A 559 -19.52 -19.49 -41.61
N THR A 560 -18.98 -18.69 -42.52
CA THR A 560 -18.88 -17.25 -42.36
C THR A 560 -20.19 -16.63 -41.88
N PHE A 561 -20.10 -15.61 -40.97
CA PHE A 561 -21.24 -14.96 -40.31
C PHE A 561 -22.18 -15.88 -39.50
N GLU A 562 -21.82 -17.11 -39.26
CA GLU A 562 -22.52 -17.98 -38.33
C GLU A 562 -22.10 -17.69 -36.90
N ASN A 563 -23.05 -17.49 -35.99
CA ASN A 563 -22.77 -17.34 -34.58
C ASN A 563 -22.42 -18.69 -33.96
N VAL A 564 -21.21 -18.78 -33.44
CA VAL A 564 -20.69 -19.96 -32.76
C VAL A 564 -20.47 -19.62 -31.29
N THR A 565 -20.83 -20.54 -30.43
CA THR A 565 -20.50 -20.46 -29.02
C THR A 565 -19.14 -21.11 -28.82
N LEU A 566 -18.17 -20.31 -28.40
CA LEU A 566 -16.90 -20.78 -27.90
C LEU A 566 -17.07 -21.04 -26.41
N ASP A 567 -17.10 -22.31 -26.05
CA ASP A 567 -17.45 -22.75 -24.70
C ASP A 567 -16.26 -23.45 -24.04
N ALA A 568 -15.66 -22.76 -23.12
CA ALA A 568 -14.58 -23.23 -22.24
C ALA A 568 -15.06 -23.42 -20.78
N SER A 569 -16.38 -23.46 -20.54
CA SER A 569 -16.97 -23.61 -19.20
C SER A 569 -16.67 -24.94 -18.51
N ALA A 570 -16.11 -25.89 -19.23
CA ALA A 570 -15.60 -27.14 -18.67
C ALA A 570 -14.20 -26.99 -18.06
N SER A 571 -13.56 -25.84 -18.21
CA SER A 571 -12.30 -25.53 -17.52
C SER A 571 -12.56 -25.51 -16.01
N PHE A 572 -11.58 -25.99 -15.26
CA PHE A 572 -11.70 -26.12 -13.82
C PHE A 572 -10.34 -26.04 -13.15
N ASP A 573 -10.37 -25.73 -11.87
CA ASP A 573 -9.22 -25.84 -11.00
C ASP A 573 -9.35 -27.06 -10.08
N GLU A 574 -8.27 -27.85 -9.92
CA GLU A 574 -8.23 -29.08 -9.12
C GLU A 574 -8.28 -28.77 -7.61
N ASP A 575 -7.72 -27.63 -7.19
CA ASP A 575 -7.67 -27.21 -5.78
C ASP A 575 -8.97 -26.45 -5.36
N GLY A 576 -9.84 -26.16 -6.29
CA GLY A 576 -11.14 -25.53 -6.06
C GLY A 576 -11.03 -24.01 -6.22
N GLY A 577 -12.01 -23.34 -6.49
CA GLY A 577 -12.03 -21.90 -6.78
C GLY A 577 -12.72 -21.62 -8.09
N ASP A 578 -12.91 -20.35 -8.37
CA ASP A 578 -13.49 -19.90 -9.62
C ASP A 578 -12.40 -19.68 -10.67
N VAL A 579 -12.67 -20.03 -11.90
CA VAL A 579 -11.74 -19.76 -13.00
C VAL A 579 -12.31 -18.67 -13.91
N ASN A 580 -11.40 -17.82 -14.39
CA ASN A 580 -11.69 -16.78 -15.37
C ASN A 580 -11.06 -17.13 -16.71
N CYS A 581 -11.73 -16.81 -17.80
CA CYS A 581 -11.23 -17.13 -19.12
C CYS A 581 -11.00 -15.89 -19.97
N ARG A 582 -9.86 -15.86 -20.64
CA ARG A 582 -9.56 -14.92 -21.69
C ARG A 582 -9.47 -15.63 -23.03
N PHE A 583 -10.37 -15.27 -23.95
CA PHE A 583 -10.34 -15.73 -25.32
C PHE A 583 -9.55 -14.75 -26.17
N SER A 584 -8.60 -15.27 -26.96
CA SER A 584 -7.89 -14.55 -28.02
C SER A 584 -8.25 -15.21 -29.33
N VAL A 585 -9.08 -14.54 -30.14
CA VAL A 585 -9.63 -15.10 -31.39
C VAL A 585 -8.98 -14.39 -32.55
N GLU A 586 -8.31 -15.13 -33.43
CA GLU A 586 -7.81 -14.59 -34.67
C GLU A 586 -9.00 -14.37 -35.64
N LYS A 587 -9.22 -13.12 -36.05
CA LYS A 587 -10.30 -12.72 -36.95
C LYS A 587 -9.86 -12.72 -38.41
N ARG A 588 -8.60 -12.42 -38.64
CA ARG A 588 -7.90 -12.43 -39.92
C ARG A 588 -6.38 -12.37 -39.65
N PRO A 589 -5.51 -12.72 -40.58
CA PRO A 589 -4.09 -12.79 -40.34
C PRO A 589 -3.54 -11.53 -39.64
N GLY A 590 -3.04 -11.70 -38.42
CA GLY A 590 -2.47 -10.62 -37.60
C GLY A 590 -3.47 -9.69 -36.92
N LEU A 591 -4.77 -9.97 -36.92
CA LEU A 591 -5.77 -9.27 -36.14
C LEU A 591 -6.42 -10.21 -35.13
N ILE A 592 -6.08 -10.02 -33.85
CA ILE A 592 -6.62 -10.80 -32.73
C ILE A 592 -7.63 -9.93 -31.96
N GLU A 593 -8.77 -10.50 -31.63
CA GLU A 593 -9.77 -9.90 -30.75
C GLU A 593 -9.73 -10.66 -29.40
N ASN A 594 -9.74 -9.91 -28.27
CA ASN A 594 -9.66 -10.47 -26.94
C ASN A 594 -10.96 -10.24 -26.19
N PHE A 595 -11.39 -11.25 -25.41
CA PHE A 595 -12.59 -11.24 -24.61
C PHE A 595 -12.31 -11.86 -23.25
N ASP A 596 -12.53 -11.11 -22.20
CA ASP A 596 -12.43 -11.59 -20.81
C ASP A 596 -13.84 -11.95 -20.32
N THR A 597 -14.00 -13.11 -19.68
CA THR A 597 -15.29 -13.61 -19.21
C THR A 597 -15.16 -14.54 -18.01
N GLU A 598 -15.98 -14.30 -16.98
CA GLU A 598 -16.03 -15.11 -15.77
C GLU A 598 -16.76 -16.46 -15.99
N ASN A 599 -17.66 -16.53 -16.95
CA ASN A 599 -18.41 -17.77 -17.24
C ASN A 599 -17.76 -18.64 -18.33
N CYS A 600 -16.59 -18.24 -18.83
CA CYS A 600 -15.85 -18.97 -19.85
C CYS A 600 -16.60 -19.27 -21.13
N ILE A 601 -17.57 -18.44 -21.52
CA ILE A 601 -18.37 -18.60 -22.71
C ILE A 601 -18.44 -17.28 -23.46
N ILE A 602 -18.18 -17.33 -24.77
CA ILE A 602 -18.42 -16.19 -25.67
C ILE A 602 -19.16 -16.65 -26.93
N ASN A 603 -19.87 -15.72 -27.56
CA ASN A 603 -20.43 -15.93 -28.90
C ASN A 603 -19.58 -15.15 -29.90
N TYR A 604 -19.17 -15.80 -30.94
CA TYR A 604 -18.31 -15.22 -31.96
C TYR A 604 -18.76 -15.58 -33.37
N ASN A 605 -18.34 -14.79 -34.34
CA ASN A 605 -18.50 -15.12 -35.76
C ASN A 605 -17.34 -14.57 -36.59
N TRP A 606 -16.96 -15.28 -37.62
CA TRP A 606 -15.93 -14.87 -38.56
C TRP A 606 -16.56 -14.36 -39.86
N SER A 607 -15.94 -13.33 -40.43
CA SER A 607 -16.34 -12.78 -41.74
C SER A 607 -15.64 -13.43 -42.93
N ASP A 608 -14.52 -14.10 -42.67
CA ASP A 608 -13.67 -14.68 -43.70
C ASP A 608 -13.48 -16.18 -43.47
N GLY A 609 -13.54 -16.97 -44.57
CA GLY A 609 -13.34 -18.42 -44.53
C GLY A 609 -11.83 -18.74 -44.49
N ALA A 610 -11.38 -19.42 -43.43
CA ALA A 610 -10.05 -19.93 -43.26
C ALA A 610 -9.99 -20.83 -42.00
N ASP A 611 -8.80 -21.35 -41.69
CA ASP A 611 -8.48 -21.92 -40.42
C ASP A 611 -8.03 -20.80 -39.48
N TRP A 612 -8.81 -20.54 -38.42
CA TRP A 612 -8.57 -19.49 -37.45
C TRP A 612 -8.16 -20.07 -36.11
N GLU A 613 -7.15 -19.46 -35.48
CA GLU A 613 -6.70 -19.86 -34.17
C GLU A 613 -7.59 -19.23 -33.08
N VAL A 614 -7.96 -20.03 -32.09
CA VAL A 614 -8.64 -19.61 -30.88
C VAL A 614 -7.79 -20.08 -29.71
N THR A 615 -7.24 -19.13 -28.98
CA THR A 615 -6.49 -19.36 -27.75
C THR A 615 -7.38 -19.03 -26.57
N VAL A 616 -7.46 -19.92 -25.59
CA VAL A 616 -8.10 -19.68 -24.31
C VAL A 616 -7.07 -19.78 -23.22
N ILE A 617 -6.94 -18.70 -22.46
CA ILE A 617 -6.14 -18.65 -21.23
C ILE A 617 -7.13 -18.72 -20.08
N VAL A 618 -6.98 -19.71 -19.25
CA VAL A 618 -7.76 -19.91 -18.03
C VAL A 618 -6.89 -19.46 -16.86
N THR A 619 -7.42 -18.62 -15.99
CA THR A 619 -6.74 -18.09 -14.79
C THR A 619 -7.58 -18.44 -13.58
N ASP A 620 -6.97 -19.01 -12.54
CA ASP A 620 -7.57 -19.28 -11.24
C ASP A 620 -7.54 -18.07 -10.30
N ASP A 621 -7.96 -18.22 -9.07
CA ASP A 621 -7.97 -17.18 -8.04
C ASP A 621 -6.58 -16.93 -7.43
N GLU A 622 -5.62 -17.84 -7.59
CA GLU A 622 -4.21 -17.66 -7.25
C GLU A 622 -3.39 -17.00 -8.38
N LEU A 623 -4.03 -16.66 -9.49
CA LEU A 623 -3.44 -16.08 -10.70
C LEU A 623 -2.53 -17.03 -11.49
N ASP A 624 -2.63 -18.33 -11.25
CA ASP A 624 -1.99 -19.34 -12.06
C ASP A 624 -2.78 -19.56 -13.37
N THR A 625 -2.12 -19.98 -14.42
CA THR A 625 -2.75 -20.04 -15.74
C THR A 625 -2.46 -21.34 -16.49
N ASP A 626 -3.45 -21.79 -17.26
CA ASP A 626 -3.26 -22.78 -18.30
C ASP A 626 -3.81 -22.26 -19.63
N THR A 627 -3.26 -22.77 -20.71
CA THR A 627 -3.60 -22.27 -22.05
C THR A 627 -3.91 -23.42 -22.99
N ILE A 628 -5.04 -23.33 -23.67
CA ILE A 628 -5.40 -24.23 -24.74
C ILE A 628 -5.58 -23.46 -26.06
N VAL A 629 -5.08 -24.06 -27.13
CA VAL A 629 -5.21 -23.51 -28.48
C VAL A 629 -5.97 -24.50 -29.34
N VAL A 630 -6.99 -24.03 -30.01
CA VAL A 630 -7.77 -24.83 -30.99
C VAL A 630 -7.90 -24.07 -32.30
N THR A 631 -8.17 -24.82 -33.35
CA THR A 631 -8.40 -24.24 -34.69
C THR A 631 -9.90 -24.34 -35.03
N ALA A 632 -10.48 -23.23 -35.43
CA ALA A 632 -11.80 -23.15 -36.00
C ALA A 632 -11.69 -23.14 -37.53
N THR A 633 -12.20 -24.18 -38.19
CA THR A 633 -12.25 -24.21 -39.65
C THR A 633 -13.55 -23.55 -40.13
N VAL A 634 -13.39 -22.37 -40.70
CA VAL A 634 -14.50 -21.55 -41.19
C VAL A 634 -14.60 -21.65 -42.71
N PHE A 635 -15.73 -22.12 -43.18
CA PHE A 635 -16.01 -22.25 -44.59
C PHE A 635 -16.71 -21.03 -45.15
N ASN A 636 -16.29 -20.65 -46.33
CA ASN A 636 -17.01 -19.64 -47.11
C ASN A 636 -18.37 -20.19 -47.57
N ARG A 637 -19.41 -19.40 -47.51
CA ARG A 637 -20.72 -19.79 -48.02
C ARG A 637 -20.74 -19.70 -49.53
N ALA A 638 -21.52 -20.61 -50.13
CA ALA A 638 -21.75 -20.50 -51.56
C ALA A 638 -22.66 -19.32 -51.89
N PRO A 639 -22.36 -18.57 -52.92
CA PRO A 639 -23.24 -17.51 -53.37
C PRO A 639 -24.61 -18.06 -53.73
N TYR A 640 -25.64 -17.28 -53.47
CA TYR A 640 -27.00 -17.66 -53.83
C TYR A 640 -27.43 -16.96 -55.12
N LEU A 641 -28.15 -17.71 -55.94
CA LEU A 641 -28.73 -17.21 -57.18
C LEU A 641 -30.21 -16.92 -56.96
N ASN A 642 -30.63 -15.68 -57.10
CA ASN A 642 -32.04 -15.32 -57.18
C ASN A 642 -32.33 -14.85 -58.60
N LEU A 643 -32.89 -15.73 -59.39
CA LEU A 643 -33.19 -15.49 -60.80
C LEU A 643 -34.71 -15.30 -61.00
N SER A 644 -35.06 -14.10 -61.41
CA SER A 644 -36.41 -13.77 -61.85
C SER A 644 -36.48 -13.74 -63.37
N VAL A 645 -37.35 -14.58 -63.93
CA VAL A 645 -37.54 -14.64 -65.37
C VAL A 645 -39.03 -14.56 -65.63
N GLN A 646 -39.38 -13.79 -66.62
CA GLN A 646 -40.76 -13.69 -67.05
C GLN A 646 -41.25 -15.06 -67.54
N GLU A 647 -42.35 -15.65 -66.95
CA GLU A 647 -42.85 -16.97 -67.23
C GLU A 647 -43.32 -17.17 -68.66
N SER A 648 -43.77 -16.10 -69.28
CA SER A 648 -44.21 -16.14 -70.69
C SER A 648 -44.10 -14.78 -71.36
N THR A 649 -43.67 -14.78 -72.57
CA THR A 649 -43.62 -13.55 -73.41
C THR A 649 -44.14 -13.86 -74.79
N PRO A 650 -44.85 -12.93 -75.49
CA PRO A 650 -45.22 -13.09 -76.88
C PRO A 650 -43.98 -13.18 -77.78
N VAL A 651 -44.07 -13.95 -78.86
CA VAL A 651 -43.00 -14.11 -79.83
C VAL A 651 -42.60 -12.76 -80.41
N GLY A 652 -41.27 -12.46 -80.36
CA GLY A 652 -40.73 -11.23 -80.87
C GLY A 652 -40.54 -10.11 -79.82
N LEU A 653 -40.90 -10.37 -78.54
CA LEU A 653 -40.58 -9.46 -77.43
C LEU A 653 -39.40 -9.98 -76.63
N MET A 654 -38.65 -9.06 -76.11
CA MET A 654 -37.50 -9.38 -75.24
C MET A 654 -37.99 -9.99 -73.92
N VAL A 655 -37.32 -11.02 -73.51
CA VAL A 655 -37.46 -11.60 -72.14
C VAL A 655 -36.36 -11.01 -71.29
N THR A 656 -36.72 -10.47 -70.18
CA THR A 656 -35.76 -10.02 -69.19
C THR A 656 -35.55 -11.14 -68.17
N ALA A 657 -34.32 -11.55 -68.04
CA ALA A 657 -33.89 -12.37 -66.89
C ALA A 657 -33.13 -11.45 -65.96
N ASP A 658 -33.58 -11.36 -64.74
CA ASP A 658 -33.02 -10.51 -63.71
C ASP A 658 -32.45 -11.37 -62.59
N ALA A 659 -31.18 -11.23 -62.35
CA ALA A 659 -30.46 -11.89 -61.30
C ALA A 659 -29.75 -10.86 -60.34
N THR A 660 -30.20 -9.62 -60.36
CA THR A 660 -29.61 -8.54 -59.57
C THR A 660 -29.74 -8.74 -58.05
N ASP A 661 -30.77 -9.55 -57.66
CA ASP A 661 -30.95 -9.91 -56.25
C ASP A 661 -30.12 -11.15 -55.84
N SER A 662 -29.29 -11.66 -56.75
CA SER A 662 -28.33 -12.69 -56.42
C SER A 662 -27.15 -12.06 -55.64
N GLY A 663 -26.58 -12.80 -54.72
CA GLY A 663 -25.54 -12.28 -53.90
C GLY A 663 -24.71 -13.35 -53.22
N ASP A 664 -23.79 -12.89 -52.51
CA ASP A 664 -22.99 -13.68 -51.58
C ASP A 664 -22.99 -12.96 -50.23
N ILE A 665 -23.35 -13.72 -49.18
CA ILE A 665 -23.39 -13.16 -47.83
C ILE A 665 -22.00 -12.74 -47.34
N ASP A 666 -20.97 -13.35 -47.92
CA ASP A 666 -19.56 -13.16 -47.57
C ASP A 666 -18.89 -11.98 -48.28
N THR A 667 -19.58 -11.34 -49.21
CA THR A 667 -19.02 -10.19 -49.98
C THR A 667 -18.87 -8.89 -49.19
N ILE A 668 -19.29 -8.89 -47.91
CA ILE A 668 -19.07 -7.76 -47.00
C ILE A 668 -17.62 -7.72 -46.52
N SER A 669 -16.81 -8.72 -46.84
CA SER A 669 -15.39 -8.77 -46.48
C SER A 669 -14.59 -7.57 -47.06
N PRO A 670 -13.68 -7.00 -46.29
CA PRO A 670 -12.73 -5.98 -46.78
C PRO A 670 -11.86 -6.42 -47.97
N SER A 671 -11.77 -7.74 -48.21
CA SER A 671 -11.01 -8.33 -49.31
C SER A 671 -11.66 -8.17 -50.68
N GLY A 672 -12.89 -7.67 -50.72
CA GLY A 672 -13.52 -7.25 -51.97
C GLY A 672 -13.85 -8.38 -52.96
N GLN A 673 -14.18 -9.56 -52.45
CA GLN A 673 -14.71 -10.60 -53.33
C GLN A 673 -16.05 -10.14 -53.91
N GLN A 674 -16.08 -9.92 -55.20
CA GLN A 674 -17.30 -9.55 -55.93
C GLN A 674 -17.94 -10.80 -56.52
N VAL A 675 -19.25 -10.94 -56.32
CA VAL A 675 -20.02 -11.95 -57.01
C VAL A 675 -20.06 -11.62 -58.49
N THR A 676 -19.54 -12.53 -59.29
CA THR A 676 -19.62 -12.40 -60.75
C THR A 676 -20.69 -13.32 -61.27
N ILE A 677 -21.76 -12.79 -61.87
CA ILE A 677 -22.81 -13.55 -62.50
C ILE A 677 -22.40 -13.77 -63.95
N THR A 678 -22.18 -15.04 -64.30
CA THR A 678 -21.89 -15.43 -65.69
C THR A 678 -23.08 -16.06 -66.28
N TRP A 679 -23.57 -15.49 -67.36
CA TRP A 679 -24.66 -16.09 -68.16
C TRP A 679 -24.02 -17.02 -69.18
N PRO A 680 -24.03 -18.35 -69.00
CA PRO A 680 -23.59 -19.26 -70.05
C PRO A 680 -24.48 -19.09 -71.23
N GLY A 681 -23.91 -18.84 -72.38
CA GLY A 681 -24.59 -18.42 -73.60
C GLY A 681 -25.89 -19.11 -73.84
N LEU A 682 -26.92 -18.33 -73.89
CA LEU A 682 -28.18 -18.76 -74.41
C LEU A 682 -27.97 -19.10 -75.88
N ASN A 683 -28.23 -20.36 -76.32
CA ASN A 683 -28.36 -20.73 -77.72
C ASN A 683 -29.60 -20.07 -78.32
N CYS A 684 -29.65 -18.78 -78.28
CA CYS A 684 -30.63 -17.98 -78.99
C CYS A 684 -29.93 -17.35 -80.17
N GLU A 685 -30.41 -17.66 -81.35
CA GLU A 685 -29.82 -17.17 -82.61
C GLU A 685 -29.85 -15.64 -82.80
N GLU A 686 -30.15 -14.88 -81.81
CA GLU A 686 -29.91 -13.44 -81.85
C GLU A 686 -29.49 -12.91 -80.49
N GLY A 687 -28.29 -12.70 -80.42
CA GLY A 687 -27.53 -11.77 -79.67
C GLY A 687 -28.06 -11.12 -78.48
N THR A 688 -27.17 -10.98 -77.65
CA THR A 688 -26.92 -9.97 -76.65
C THR A 688 -27.27 -10.44 -75.27
N THR A 689 -26.28 -10.95 -74.72
CA THR A 689 -25.36 -10.07 -73.98
C THR A 689 -26.01 -9.34 -72.83
N GLN A 690 -25.86 -9.84 -71.76
CA GLN A 690 -25.20 -9.38 -70.53
C GLN A 690 -25.74 -10.05 -69.32
#